data_9bb04dc6164864e5c039acdd587ba44c
#
_entry.id   9bb04dc6164864e5c039acdd587ba44c
#
_cell.length_a   1.000
_cell.length_b   1.000
_cell.length_c   1.000
_cell.angle_alpha   90.00
_cell.angle_beta   90.00
_cell.angle_gamma   90.00
#
_symmetry.space_group_name_H-M   'P 1'
#
loop_
_entity.id
_entity.type
_entity.pdbx_description
1 polymer ?
#
loop_
_entity_poly.entity_id
_entity_poly.type
_entity_poly.pdbx_seq_one_letter_code
_entity_poly.pdbx_strand_id
1 'polypeptide(L)'
;MTKKPLFVLALLLLLATPLRAQFYVAGNEGSGVRWRTIGSENYRFVYPEGCDSLAHAYALEWERVRGAVGFSSGLLPNEAYRRPMPVVLHPFLGYSNGVVAWTPRRMDMYTGPEMYSPDPLPWMSLLALHEGRHVSQMQYVGKGWMRALSFLSGELPAGLSLFFTEPSFMEGDAVAAETALTLSGRGRTADFLEYYRVAADEGQLRSYARWRYGSQKLFTPDYYKLGYLTMAGLRTWGGQPDIVKEHLQQASDWGFDSFDFNRRVRRSTGLSLSGNFDRTLRRCASLWKEDEDARAPFMCSEQLTELEDHFVEYKGLAAADGQLFAIRSGQARHRELVRLDVESHSLKVLSDCAAASRLALCGGLVLWSETLPSLRWEMQSSSALRCYDGRRNRTLVGSSRLFNPCVGADSLIAVCSSPYDGSQAVETYKLSGELVERIIAPAGLQPYECCFVGGELFCAALSSEGEGIYRVRGFEPVLEPSPVKINHIFSKEGRICFVSDRTGVNELYSLDPEDSGVLQLSNLRGGGTDFVFMDGYLYYTVLSTRGRMICRTPEEMLPARCVDFSQRCSYPLADSLSALEQGAWAEAADSVMVTEPKRYSKGLHALKIHSWLPFYIDADDVTSLSLSSVTLPARLGASVMFQNELNTLYGSAGFNFAEGFAGHFTYSGLYPKFEVRFASGLGSISRPYASVKTYVPVNFTSDGWRRAVIPSASVLFSPYGCVMSAAVRAYAIQNIPSSCIYPRWGIGAEAGVRSGAYLYGLLYGYLPGFYETHGFSVQLYYEAVSRSASAAVSYAMPVLPVDWDALSPLVYVKNFELIPFWSFNHSEGLPFLPLNYHTVGASFSAVLGNFWLIPYDIHLGLRYYWKINMENPHGLSLVLSVDI
;
A
#
# COMPACT_ATOMS: atom_id res chain seq x y z
N MET A 1 -19.21 -22.30 34.25
CA MET A 1 -19.83 -22.12 32.91
C MET A 1 -18.71 -22.13 31.89
N THR A 2 -18.76 -23.07 30.98
CA THR A 2 -17.64 -23.44 30.11
C THR A 2 -17.31 -22.39 29.06
N LYS A 3 -16.04 -21.95 28.99
CA LYS A 3 -15.47 -21.05 27.96
C LYS A 3 -15.54 -21.58 26.51
N LYS A 4 -16.07 -22.81 26.33
CA LYS A 4 -16.16 -23.52 25.05
C LYS A 4 -17.11 -22.90 24.00
N PRO A 5 -18.31 -22.40 24.30
CA PRO A 5 -19.17 -21.82 23.27
C PRO A 5 -18.68 -20.45 22.75
N LEU A 6 -18.00 -19.66 23.59
CA LEU A 6 -17.41 -18.39 23.17
C LEU A 6 -16.20 -18.62 22.23
N PHE A 7 -15.41 -19.67 22.50
CA PHE A 7 -14.30 -20.08 21.66
C PHE A 7 -14.78 -20.61 20.29
N VAL A 8 -15.87 -21.40 20.29
CA VAL A 8 -16.49 -21.88 19.05
C VAL A 8 -17.12 -20.73 18.26
N LEU A 9 -17.77 -19.77 18.91
CA LEU A 9 -18.32 -18.59 18.26
C LEU A 9 -17.20 -17.68 17.71
N ALA A 10 -16.12 -17.47 18.48
CA ALA A 10 -14.93 -16.76 18.02
C ALA A 10 -14.23 -17.49 16.86
N LEU A 11 -14.14 -18.82 16.93
CA LEU A 11 -13.60 -19.64 15.83
C LEU A 11 -14.49 -19.58 14.57
N LEU A 12 -15.82 -19.54 14.74
CA LEU A 12 -16.77 -19.42 13.63
C LEU A 12 -16.75 -18.00 13.03
N LEU A 13 -16.62 -16.97 13.85
CA LEU A 13 -16.42 -15.58 13.40
C LEU A 13 -15.05 -15.39 12.72
N LEU A 14 -14.02 -16.03 13.23
CA LEU A 14 -12.67 -16.04 12.66
C LEU A 14 -12.54 -16.86 11.38
N LEU A 15 -13.35 -17.90 11.20
CA LEU A 15 -13.45 -18.63 9.94
C LEU A 15 -14.18 -17.80 8.85
N ALA A 16 -14.87 -16.75 9.24
CA ALA A 16 -15.61 -15.88 8.33
C ALA A 16 -14.75 -14.74 7.72
N THR A 17 -13.79 -14.21 8.48
CA THR A 17 -12.95 -13.08 8.05
C THR A 17 -11.77 -13.45 7.11
N PRO A 18 -11.18 -14.66 7.19
CA PRO A 18 -10.01 -15.02 6.39
C PRO A 18 -10.26 -15.33 4.92
N LEU A 19 -11.49 -15.40 4.48
CA LEU A 19 -11.80 -15.89 3.12
C LEU A 19 -11.50 -14.88 2.01
N ARG A 20 -11.45 -13.58 2.30
CA ARG A 20 -10.87 -12.61 1.36
C ARG A 20 -9.37 -12.78 1.17
N ALA A 21 -8.64 -13.16 2.22
CA ALA A 21 -7.21 -13.46 2.16
C ALA A 21 -6.89 -14.78 1.43
N GLN A 22 -7.88 -15.66 1.20
CA GLN A 22 -7.69 -16.92 0.47
C GLN A 22 -7.60 -16.72 -1.04
N PHE A 23 -8.15 -15.62 -1.58
CA PHE A 23 -8.04 -15.26 -2.98
C PHE A 23 -7.31 -13.93 -3.13
N TYR A 24 -6.02 -13.94 -2.76
CA TYR A 24 -5.17 -12.82 -3.09
C TYR A 24 -5.07 -12.71 -4.62
N VAL A 25 -5.68 -11.69 -5.19
CA VAL A 25 -5.68 -11.42 -6.61
C VAL A 25 -4.79 -10.21 -6.88
N ALA A 26 -3.58 -10.46 -7.34
CA ALA A 26 -2.63 -9.40 -7.71
C ALA A 26 -3.08 -8.60 -8.94
N GLY A 27 -3.98 -9.12 -9.76
CA GLY A 27 -4.40 -8.55 -11.03
C GLY A 27 -3.84 -9.33 -12.23
N ASN A 28 -4.10 -8.83 -13.44
CA ASN A 28 -3.74 -9.51 -14.68
C ASN A 28 -3.02 -8.59 -15.67
N GLU A 29 -2.06 -9.15 -16.38
CA GLU A 29 -1.49 -8.56 -17.60
C GLU A 29 -2.40 -8.78 -18.82
N GLY A 30 -2.06 -8.08 -19.91
CA GLY A 30 -2.73 -8.19 -21.20
C GLY A 30 -2.86 -9.64 -21.68
N SER A 31 -4.01 -9.99 -22.25
CA SER A 31 -4.30 -11.34 -22.72
C SER A 31 -3.29 -11.86 -23.77
N GLY A 32 -2.67 -10.94 -24.54
CA GLY A 32 -1.66 -11.25 -25.55
C GLY A 32 -0.27 -11.56 -25.00
N VAL A 33 0.01 -11.33 -23.71
CA VAL A 33 1.31 -11.61 -23.10
C VAL A 33 1.60 -13.11 -23.16
N ARG A 34 2.74 -13.46 -23.75
CA ARG A 34 3.29 -14.82 -23.74
C ARG A 34 4.18 -14.98 -22.51
N TRP A 35 4.16 -16.16 -21.92
CA TRP A 35 4.85 -16.43 -20.68
C TRP A 35 5.91 -17.51 -20.85
N ARG A 36 7.01 -17.34 -20.12
CA ARG A 36 8.11 -18.29 -19.98
C ARG A 36 8.34 -18.65 -18.52
N THR A 37 9.11 -19.69 -18.28
CA THR A 37 9.49 -20.11 -16.92
C THR A 37 10.92 -20.60 -16.90
N ILE A 38 11.63 -20.26 -15.81
CA ILE A 38 12.90 -20.85 -15.41
C ILE A 38 12.78 -21.34 -13.97
N GLY A 39 13.63 -22.26 -13.57
CA GLY A 39 13.70 -22.78 -12.21
C GLY A 39 15.11 -22.73 -11.66
N SER A 40 15.21 -22.47 -10.37
CA SER A 40 16.40 -22.72 -9.55
C SER A 40 16.08 -23.83 -8.54
N GLU A 41 16.94 -24.07 -7.57
CA GLU A 41 16.72 -25.09 -6.55
C GLU A 41 15.46 -24.82 -5.71
N ASN A 42 15.28 -23.56 -5.29
CA ASN A 42 14.23 -23.18 -4.34
C ASN A 42 13.11 -22.34 -4.96
N TYR A 43 13.27 -21.82 -6.19
CA TYR A 43 12.31 -20.91 -6.82
C TYR A 43 11.96 -21.34 -8.24
N ARG A 44 10.75 -21.03 -8.67
CA ARG A 44 10.30 -21.16 -10.05
C ARG A 44 9.72 -19.83 -10.51
N PHE A 45 10.41 -19.19 -11.45
CA PHE A 45 10.02 -17.89 -11.98
C PHE A 45 9.12 -18.06 -13.20
N VAL A 46 8.01 -17.31 -13.23
CA VAL A 46 7.08 -17.19 -14.35
C VAL A 46 7.11 -15.73 -14.79
N TYR A 47 7.40 -15.45 -16.04
CA TYR A 47 7.67 -14.10 -16.53
C TYR A 47 7.26 -13.93 -17.98
N PRO A 48 6.99 -12.67 -18.46
CA PRO A 48 6.71 -12.38 -19.86
C PRO A 48 7.88 -12.70 -20.78
N GLU A 49 7.57 -13.20 -21.99
CA GLU A 49 8.56 -13.42 -23.06
C GLU A 49 9.33 -12.11 -23.33
N GLY A 50 10.65 -12.20 -23.47
CA GLY A 50 11.56 -11.06 -23.62
C GLY A 50 12.21 -10.59 -22.32
N CYS A 51 11.79 -11.11 -21.15
CA CYS A 51 12.37 -10.77 -19.84
C CYS A 51 13.29 -11.87 -19.31
N ASP A 52 13.96 -12.64 -20.19
CA ASP A 52 14.81 -13.79 -19.79
C ASP A 52 15.98 -13.35 -18.89
N SER A 53 16.69 -12.27 -19.28
CA SER A 53 17.82 -11.73 -18.48
C SER A 53 17.37 -11.25 -17.11
N LEU A 54 16.22 -10.57 -17.03
CA LEU A 54 15.63 -10.11 -15.77
C LEU A 54 15.29 -11.30 -14.87
N ALA A 55 14.62 -12.32 -15.41
CA ALA A 55 14.24 -13.51 -14.65
C ALA A 55 15.46 -14.28 -14.15
N HIS A 56 16.53 -14.35 -14.95
CA HIS A 56 17.79 -14.96 -14.55
C HIS A 56 18.46 -14.18 -13.41
N ALA A 57 18.50 -12.85 -13.48
CA ALA A 57 19.05 -12.00 -12.41
C ALA A 57 18.27 -12.19 -11.10
N TYR A 58 16.93 -12.21 -11.16
CA TYR A 58 16.08 -12.51 -10.01
C TYR A 58 16.38 -13.90 -9.43
N ALA A 59 16.52 -14.93 -10.26
CA ALA A 59 16.83 -16.28 -9.80
C ALA A 59 18.16 -16.37 -9.05
N LEU A 60 19.19 -15.71 -9.56
CA LEU A 60 20.51 -15.64 -8.91
C LEU A 60 20.43 -14.89 -7.57
N GLU A 61 19.78 -13.73 -7.54
CA GLU A 61 19.71 -12.90 -6.33
C GLU A 61 18.89 -13.58 -5.21
N TRP A 62 17.73 -14.18 -5.53
CA TRP A 62 16.91 -14.90 -4.56
C TRP A 62 17.64 -16.10 -3.92
N GLU A 63 18.35 -16.90 -4.72
CA GLU A 63 19.17 -18.00 -4.18
C GLU A 63 20.34 -17.51 -3.36
N ARG A 64 20.99 -16.43 -3.79
CA ARG A 64 22.13 -15.81 -3.07
C ARG A 64 21.74 -15.36 -1.66
N VAL A 65 20.58 -14.71 -1.49
CA VAL A 65 20.17 -14.16 -0.18
C VAL A 65 19.44 -15.18 0.71
N ARG A 66 19.00 -16.32 0.16
CA ARG A 66 18.14 -17.28 0.86
C ARG A 66 18.71 -17.75 2.20
N GLY A 67 19.98 -18.11 2.23
CA GLY A 67 20.68 -18.53 3.45
C GLY A 67 20.69 -17.42 4.49
N ALA A 68 21.08 -16.21 4.07
CA ALA A 68 21.21 -15.07 4.96
C ALA A 68 19.87 -14.66 5.59
N VAL A 69 18.79 -14.56 4.79
CA VAL A 69 17.45 -14.21 5.30
C VAL A 69 16.85 -15.29 6.18
N GLY A 70 17.29 -16.54 6.04
CA GLY A 70 16.89 -17.67 6.87
C GLY A 70 17.61 -17.76 8.21
N PHE A 71 18.79 -17.17 8.35
CA PHE A 71 19.74 -17.37 9.45
C PHE A 71 19.12 -17.19 10.84
N SER A 72 18.56 -16.05 11.15
CA SER A 72 17.94 -15.77 12.45
C SER A 72 16.48 -16.25 12.58
N SER A 73 15.86 -16.71 11.49
CA SER A 73 14.55 -17.37 11.56
C SER A 73 14.63 -18.83 12.01
N GLY A 74 15.84 -19.38 12.08
CA GLY A 74 16.08 -20.78 12.40
C GLY A 74 15.83 -21.74 11.23
N LEU A 75 15.68 -21.22 10.01
CA LEU A 75 15.73 -22.03 8.80
C LEU A 75 17.21 -22.29 8.46
N LEU A 76 17.59 -23.56 8.39
CA LEU A 76 18.97 -23.91 8.07
C LEU A 76 19.29 -23.54 6.60
N PRO A 77 20.46 -22.97 6.30
CA PRO A 77 20.82 -22.55 4.93
C PRO A 77 20.72 -23.67 3.89
N ASN A 78 21.09 -24.88 4.28
CA ASN A 78 21.04 -26.08 3.43
C ASN A 78 19.67 -26.77 3.37
N GLU A 79 18.66 -26.24 4.08
CA GLU A 79 17.31 -26.80 4.04
C GLU A 79 16.56 -26.27 2.80
N ALA A 80 16.62 -27.02 1.69
CA ALA A 80 15.89 -26.68 0.47
C ALA A 80 14.38 -26.60 0.73
N TYR A 81 13.70 -25.75 -0.01
CA TYR A 81 12.24 -25.69 0.04
C TYR A 81 11.65 -26.99 -0.51
N ARG A 82 10.67 -27.57 0.18
CA ARG A 82 10.03 -28.82 -0.24
C ARG A 82 9.48 -28.78 -1.65
N ARG A 83 9.00 -27.64 -2.06
CA ARG A 83 8.56 -27.33 -3.42
C ARG A 83 9.09 -25.96 -3.75
N PRO A 84 9.64 -25.75 -4.96
CA PRO A 84 10.07 -24.43 -5.38
C PRO A 84 8.95 -23.42 -5.18
N MET A 85 9.33 -22.22 -4.70
CA MET A 85 8.40 -21.10 -4.51
C MET A 85 8.05 -20.51 -5.88
N PRO A 86 6.77 -20.48 -6.30
CA PRO A 86 6.39 -19.80 -7.52
C PRO A 86 6.56 -18.28 -7.37
N VAL A 87 7.27 -17.67 -8.31
CA VAL A 87 7.50 -16.23 -8.38
C VAL A 87 7.01 -15.74 -9.73
N VAL A 88 6.06 -14.82 -9.74
CA VAL A 88 5.55 -14.18 -10.95
C VAL A 88 6.16 -12.79 -11.06
N LEU A 89 6.81 -12.49 -12.20
CA LEU A 89 7.40 -11.19 -12.45
C LEU A 89 6.46 -10.32 -13.29
N HIS A 90 6.21 -9.10 -12.79
CA HIS A 90 5.30 -8.10 -13.35
C HIS A 90 6.08 -6.85 -13.81
N PRO A 91 6.63 -6.84 -15.04
CA PRO A 91 7.49 -5.74 -15.50
C PRO A 91 6.73 -4.53 -16.06
N PHE A 92 5.40 -4.59 -16.21
CA PHE A 92 4.63 -3.56 -16.93
C PHE A 92 3.96 -2.53 -16.00
N LEU A 93 4.46 -2.37 -14.78
CA LEU A 93 3.94 -1.41 -13.81
C LEU A 93 4.81 -0.16 -13.74
N GLY A 94 4.19 0.99 -13.52
CA GLY A 94 4.84 2.28 -13.29
C GLY A 94 5.19 2.54 -11.82
N TYR A 95 5.11 1.54 -10.96
CA TYR A 95 5.47 1.58 -9.55
C TYR A 95 6.04 0.25 -9.09
N SER A 96 6.78 0.27 -7.99
CA SER A 96 7.47 -0.87 -7.39
C SER A 96 6.67 -1.46 -6.22
N ASN A 97 6.65 -2.78 -6.09
CA ASN A 97 6.08 -3.50 -4.94
C ASN A 97 6.51 -4.97 -4.94
N GLY A 98 6.30 -5.66 -3.83
CA GLY A 98 6.44 -7.12 -3.72
C GLY A 98 5.37 -7.66 -2.79
N VAL A 99 4.94 -8.90 -3.01
CA VAL A 99 3.97 -9.56 -2.15
C VAL A 99 4.27 -11.06 -2.08
N VAL A 100 4.33 -11.59 -0.87
CA VAL A 100 4.30 -13.04 -0.61
C VAL A 100 2.90 -13.43 -0.17
N ALA A 101 2.24 -14.26 -0.94
CA ALA A 101 0.98 -14.92 -0.57
C ALA A 101 1.26 -16.38 -0.21
N TRP A 102 0.56 -16.90 0.81
CA TRP A 102 0.70 -18.28 1.22
C TRP A 102 -0.51 -19.17 0.93
N THR A 103 -1.63 -18.55 0.62
CA THR A 103 -2.86 -19.21 0.21
C THR A 103 -3.52 -18.45 -0.94
N PRO A 104 -3.23 -18.79 -2.21
CA PRO A 104 -2.27 -19.78 -2.68
C PRO A 104 -0.83 -19.35 -2.50
N ARG A 105 0.07 -20.32 -2.33
CA ARG A 105 1.50 -20.08 -2.17
C ARG A 105 2.13 -19.57 -3.46
N ARG A 106 2.54 -18.30 -3.47
CA ARG A 106 3.25 -17.63 -4.56
C ARG A 106 3.83 -16.28 -4.12
N MET A 107 4.68 -15.73 -4.97
CA MET A 107 5.19 -14.36 -4.87
C MET A 107 4.81 -13.60 -6.15
N ASP A 108 4.38 -12.36 -5.99
CA ASP A 108 4.18 -11.42 -7.10
C ASP A 108 5.18 -10.29 -6.96
N MET A 109 6.14 -10.19 -7.91
CA MET A 109 7.21 -9.20 -7.89
C MET A 109 6.99 -8.13 -8.95
N TYR A 110 6.81 -6.89 -8.54
CA TYR A 110 6.69 -5.72 -9.41
C TYR A 110 8.10 -5.22 -9.69
N THR A 111 8.62 -5.61 -10.86
CA THR A 111 10.05 -5.51 -11.15
C THR A 111 10.50 -4.13 -11.60
N GLY A 112 9.58 -3.18 -11.77
CA GLY A 112 9.94 -1.77 -11.96
C GLY A 112 10.73 -1.27 -10.75
N PRO A 113 11.88 -0.59 -10.94
CA PRO A 113 12.64 -0.06 -9.82
C PRO A 113 11.90 1.08 -9.12
N GLU A 114 12.20 1.32 -7.84
CA GLU A 114 11.73 2.52 -7.15
C GLU A 114 12.45 3.75 -7.75
N MET A 115 11.69 4.71 -8.26
CA MET A 115 12.23 5.84 -9.02
C MET A 115 11.96 7.20 -8.37
N TYR A 116 11.03 7.28 -7.42
CA TYR A 116 10.66 8.58 -6.85
C TYR A 116 11.57 8.99 -5.68
N SER A 117 11.93 8.04 -4.86
CA SER A 117 12.84 8.23 -3.73
C SER A 117 13.43 6.88 -3.33
N PRO A 118 14.33 6.31 -4.14
CA PRO A 118 14.93 5.02 -3.82
C PRO A 118 15.67 5.08 -2.49
N ASP A 119 15.78 3.96 -1.81
CA ASP A 119 16.75 3.79 -0.74
C ASP A 119 18.12 3.40 -1.35
N PRO A 120 19.26 3.61 -0.67
CA PRO A 120 20.57 3.31 -1.22
C PRO A 120 20.84 1.79 -1.35
N LEU A 121 19.86 1.04 -1.80
CA LEU A 121 19.88 -0.39 -2.04
C LEU A 121 19.07 -0.71 -3.30
N PRO A 122 19.65 -1.39 -4.32
CA PRO A 122 18.93 -1.75 -5.53
C PRO A 122 17.62 -2.49 -5.23
N TRP A 123 16.55 -2.10 -5.91
CA TRP A 123 15.19 -2.60 -5.66
C TRP A 123 15.10 -4.13 -5.65
N MET A 124 15.77 -4.80 -6.59
CA MET A 124 15.79 -6.26 -6.65
C MET A 124 16.40 -6.88 -5.38
N SER A 125 17.49 -6.31 -4.86
CA SER A 125 18.14 -6.79 -3.63
C SER A 125 17.28 -6.51 -2.41
N LEU A 126 16.64 -5.33 -2.33
CA LEU A 126 15.69 -5.00 -1.26
C LEU A 126 14.54 -6.00 -1.23
N LEU A 127 13.89 -6.26 -2.38
CA LEU A 127 12.83 -7.26 -2.49
C LEU A 127 13.31 -8.66 -2.09
N ALA A 128 14.47 -9.07 -2.58
CA ALA A 128 15.00 -10.41 -2.28
C ALA A 128 15.23 -10.60 -0.77
N LEU A 129 15.72 -9.60 -0.08
CA LEU A 129 15.92 -9.63 1.37
C LEU A 129 14.59 -9.58 2.13
N HIS A 130 13.72 -8.66 1.79
CA HIS A 130 12.43 -8.46 2.49
C HIS A 130 11.47 -9.62 2.25
N GLU A 131 11.11 -9.87 1.00
CA GLU A 131 10.17 -10.93 0.62
C GLU A 131 10.76 -12.33 0.85
N GLY A 132 12.06 -12.48 0.66
CA GLY A 132 12.78 -13.70 1.02
C GLY A 132 12.69 -14.01 2.52
N ARG A 133 12.70 -12.98 3.39
CA ARG A 133 12.45 -13.13 4.82
C ARG A 133 11.04 -13.65 5.09
N HIS A 134 10.01 -13.13 4.41
CA HIS A 134 8.64 -13.64 4.53
C HIS A 134 8.52 -15.08 4.08
N VAL A 135 9.18 -15.48 2.99
CA VAL A 135 9.22 -16.88 2.56
C VAL A 135 9.85 -17.77 3.64
N SER A 136 10.95 -17.34 4.25
CA SER A 136 11.60 -18.05 5.35
C SER A 136 10.67 -18.21 6.56
N GLN A 137 10.01 -17.14 7.01
CA GLN A 137 9.03 -17.15 8.10
C GLN A 137 7.90 -18.16 7.81
N MET A 138 7.31 -18.11 6.63
CA MET A 138 6.19 -18.97 6.23
C MET A 138 6.59 -20.44 6.06
N GLN A 139 7.79 -20.71 5.53
CA GLN A 139 8.33 -22.06 5.45
C GLN A 139 8.46 -22.68 6.83
N TYR A 140 8.87 -21.88 7.82
CA TYR A 140 8.99 -22.35 9.19
C TYR A 140 7.61 -22.64 9.80
N VAL A 141 6.64 -21.72 9.64
CA VAL A 141 5.26 -21.93 10.10
C VAL A 141 4.62 -23.17 9.49
N GLY A 142 4.94 -23.50 8.25
CA GLY A 142 4.47 -24.71 7.56
C GLY A 142 5.04 -26.06 8.08
N LYS A 143 5.78 -26.06 9.21
CA LYS A 143 6.27 -27.27 9.89
C LYS A 143 5.28 -27.77 10.97
N GLY A 144 5.68 -28.68 11.82
CA GLY A 144 4.95 -29.15 13.02
C GLY A 144 3.47 -29.53 12.76
N TRP A 145 2.59 -29.08 13.64
CA TRP A 145 1.15 -29.31 13.54
C TRP A 145 0.51 -28.64 12.33
N MET A 146 0.99 -27.46 11.92
CA MET A 146 0.49 -26.79 10.70
C MET A 146 0.67 -27.69 9.48
N ARG A 147 1.75 -28.47 9.43
CA ARG A 147 1.95 -29.47 8.37
C ARG A 147 0.90 -30.56 8.39
N ALA A 148 0.56 -31.07 9.57
CA ALA A 148 -0.47 -32.12 9.69
C ALA A 148 -1.85 -31.60 9.27
N LEU A 149 -2.20 -30.37 9.69
CA LEU A 149 -3.41 -29.68 9.27
C LEU A 149 -3.43 -29.40 7.76
N SER A 150 -2.28 -29.04 7.17
CA SER A 150 -2.17 -28.83 5.73
C SER A 150 -2.37 -30.10 4.90
N PHE A 151 -2.13 -31.27 5.47
CA PHE A 151 -2.51 -32.53 4.83
C PHE A 151 -4.05 -32.68 4.70
N LEU A 152 -4.80 -32.14 5.67
CA LEU A 152 -6.27 -32.22 5.71
C LEU A 152 -6.95 -31.07 4.94
N SER A 153 -6.30 -29.93 4.76
CA SER A 153 -6.94 -28.70 4.23
C SER A 153 -6.07 -27.93 3.24
N GLY A 154 -4.98 -28.51 2.74
CA GLY A 154 -4.09 -27.87 1.78
C GLY A 154 -3.29 -26.71 2.38
N GLU A 155 -3.21 -25.61 1.67
CA GLU A 155 -2.41 -24.43 2.09
C GLU A 155 -3.12 -23.55 3.15
N LEU A 156 -4.41 -23.76 3.37
CA LEU A 156 -5.26 -22.92 4.22
C LEU A 156 -4.77 -22.78 5.66
N PRO A 157 -4.36 -23.82 6.42
CA PRO A 157 -4.00 -23.69 7.83
C PRO A 157 -2.82 -22.74 8.06
N ALA A 158 -1.79 -22.82 7.22
CA ALA A 158 -0.63 -21.94 7.30
C ALA A 158 -0.99 -20.49 6.98
N GLY A 159 -1.85 -20.26 5.97
CA GLY A 159 -2.40 -18.95 5.67
C GLY A 159 -3.23 -18.37 6.82
N LEU A 160 -4.11 -19.18 7.42
CA LEU A 160 -4.94 -18.77 8.57
C LEU A 160 -4.11 -18.43 9.82
N SER A 161 -3.01 -19.13 10.07
CA SER A 161 -2.16 -18.84 11.24
C SER A 161 -1.62 -17.42 11.24
N LEU A 162 -1.50 -16.78 10.07
CA LEU A 162 -1.07 -15.38 9.95
C LEU A 162 -2.04 -14.38 10.58
N PHE A 163 -3.34 -14.67 10.59
CA PHE A 163 -4.33 -13.81 11.26
C PHE A 163 -4.14 -13.78 12.79
N PHE A 164 -3.48 -14.75 13.34
CA PHE A 164 -3.17 -14.83 14.76
C PHE A 164 -1.77 -14.32 15.10
N THR A 165 -1.02 -13.90 14.08
CA THR A 165 0.31 -13.34 14.24
C THR A 165 0.21 -11.82 14.22
N GLU A 166 0.89 -11.15 15.15
CA GLU A 166 0.98 -9.68 15.16
C GLU A 166 1.62 -9.22 13.83
N PRO A 167 0.93 -8.41 12.99
CA PRO A 167 1.47 -7.97 11.70
C PRO A 167 2.80 -7.25 11.82
N SER A 168 2.99 -6.45 12.88
CA SER A 168 4.25 -5.78 13.15
C SER A 168 5.40 -6.76 13.46
N PHE A 169 5.11 -8.00 13.85
CA PHE A 169 6.14 -9.05 13.97
C PHE A 169 6.71 -9.41 12.60
N MET A 170 5.86 -9.76 11.64
CA MET A 170 6.31 -10.27 10.34
C MET A 170 7.04 -9.18 9.55
N GLU A 171 6.43 -8.01 9.40
CA GLU A 171 6.98 -6.90 8.63
C GLU A 171 8.17 -6.25 9.33
N GLY A 172 8.08 -6.08 10.65
CA GLY A 172 9.19 -5.54 11.43
C GLY A 172 10.42 -6.42 11.43
N ASP A 173 10.24 -7.75 11.43
CA ASP A 173 11.32 -8.71 11.29
C ASP A 173 11.92 -8.70 9.87
N ALA A 174 11.13 -8.51 8.82
CA ALA A 174 11.63 -8.39 7.47
C ALA A 174 12.46 -7.10 7.29
N VAL A 175 11.98 -5.95 7.80
CA VAL A 175 12.77 -4.70 7.82
C VAL A 175 14.03 -4.84 8.67
N ALA A 176 13.96 -5.53 9.81
CA ALA A 176 15.15 -5.80 10.63
C ALA A 176 16.18 -6.67 9.90
N ALA A 177 15.72 -7.66 9.12
CA ALA A 177 16.62 -8.52 8.33
C ALA A 177 17.32 -7.74 7.20
N GLU A 178 16.59 -6.98 6.38
CA GLU A 178 17.23 -6.16 5.32
C GLU A 178 18.21 -5.14 5.89
N THR A 179 17.88 -4.52 7.03
CA THR A 179 18.73 -3.55 7.72
C THR A 179 19.99 -4.18 8.33
N ALA A 180 19.86 -5.39 8.88
CA ALA A 180 20.96 -6.12 9.49
C ALA A 180 21.95 -6.66 8.45
N LEU A 181 21.44 -7.11 7.31
CA LEU A 181 22.20 -7.78 6.25
C LEU A 181 22.83 -6.83 5.24
N THR A 182 22.55 -5.53 5.30
CA THR A 182 23.12 -4.51 4.39
C THR A 182 23.56 -3.26 5.14
N LEU A 183 24.33 -2.42 4.45
CA LEU A 183 24.68 -1.08 4.92
C LEU A 183 23.62 -0.02 4.54
N SER A 184 22.56 -0.41 3.82
CA SER A 184 21.63 0.52 3.16
C SER A 184 20.15 0.15 3.36
N GLY A 185 19.82 -0.79 4.26
CA GLY A 185 18.43 -1.16 4.56
C GLY A 185 17.64 -0.01 5.20
N ARG A 186 16.31 -0.04 5.09
CA ARG A 186 15.40 1.07 5.51
C ARG A 186 15.65 1.57 6.92
N GLY A 187 16.01 0.72 7.88
CA GLY A 187 16.33 1.15 9.24
C GLY A 187 17.63 1.98 9.36
N ARG A 188 18.32 2.24 8.27
CA ARG A 188 19.53 3.08 8.14
C ARG A 188 19.30 4.34 7.33
N THR A 189 18.04 4.77 7.15
CA THR A 189 17.67 6.02 6.50
C THR A 189 16.97 6.95 7.49
N ALA A 190 17.19 8.27 7.35
CA ALA A 190 16.58 9.26 8.22
C ALA A 190 15.05 9.26 8.11
N ASP A 191 14.51 9.15 6.88
CA ASP A 191 13.08 9.19 6.59
C ASP A 191 12.28 8.10 7.31
N PHE A 192 12.92 6.93 7.52
CA PHE A 192 12.19 5.77 8.04
C PHE A 192 11.68 6.00 9.48
N LEU A 193 12.47 6.63 10.34
CA LEU A 193 12.09 6.91 11.73
C LEU A 193 11.86 8.41 12.02
N GLU A 194 11.85 9.28 11.00
CA GLU A 194 11.70 10.74 11.12
C GLU A 194 10.56 11.12 12.06
N TYR A 195 9.35 10.56 11.87
CA TYR A 195 8.19 10.92 12.68
C TYR A 195 8.35 10.52 14.16
N TYR A 196 8.95 9.38 14.47
CA TYR A 196 9.23 8.97 15.86
C TYR A 196 10.26 9.88 16.52
N ARG A 197 11.28 10.30 15.74
CA ARG A 197 12.30 11.26 16.19
C ARG A 197 11.66 12.61 16.52
N VAL A 198 10.84 13.14 15.63
CA VAL A 198 10.10 14.40 15.85
C VAL A 198 9.14 14.27 17.02
N ALA A 199 8.43 13.16 17.17
CA ALA A 199 7.53 12.93 18.32
C ALA A 199 8.30 12.86 19.64
N ALA A 200 9.52 12.36 19.65
CA ALA A 200 10.37 12.36 20.84
C ALA A 200 10.84 13.78 21.20
N ASP A 201 11.28 14.58 20.22
CA ASP A 201 11.72 15.96 20.39
C ASP A 201 10.59 16.87 20.91
N GLU A 202 9.38 16.71 20.35
CA GLU A 202 8.18 17.47 20.77
C GLU A 202 7.53 16.92 22.08
N GLY A 203 8.08 15.85 22.68
CA GLY A 203 7.49 15.22 23.87
C GLY A 203 6.14 14.56 23.64
N GLN A 204 5.83 14.16 22.41
CA GLN A 204 4.55 13.57 21.95
C GLN A 204 4.61 12.05 21.82
N LEU A 205 5.41 11.38 22.62
CA LEU A 205 5.45 9.91 22.63
C LEU A 205 4.10 9.34 23.12
N ARG A 206 3.61 8.33 22.40
CA ARG A 206 2.31 7.70 22.63
C ARG A 206 2.47 6.26 23.07
N SER A 207 1.39 5.66 23.61
CA SER A 207 1.35 4.23 23.92
C SER A 207 1.49 3.38 22.66
N TYR A 208 2.01 2.16 22.82
CA TYR A 208 2.12 1.18 21.74
C TYR A 208 0.79 0.98 20.99
N ALA A 209 -0.33 0.90 21.72
CA ALA A 209 -1.65 0.72 21.13
C ALA A 209 -2.04 1.88 20.19
N ARG A 210 -1.76 3.13 20.58
CA ARG A 210 -2.01 4.30 19.74
C ARG A 210 -1.12 4.34 18.51
N TRP A 211 0.13 3.94 18.63
CA TRP A 211 1.01 3.80 17.47
C TRP A 211 0.57 2.66 16.53
N ARG A 212 0.09 1.55 17.10
CA ARG A 212 -0.27 0.35 16.35
C ARG A 212 -1.60 0.47 15.60
N TYR A 213 -2.63 0.99 16.26
CA TYR A 213 -4.00 1.00 15.72
C TYR A 213 -4.41 2.35 15.15
N GLY A 214 -3.55 3.35 15.27
CA GLY A 214 -3.77 4.68 14.72
C GLY A 214 -4.78 5.52 15.49
N SER A 215 -5.08 6.68 14.95
CA SER A 215 -6.00 7.67 15.52
C SER A 215 -6.80 8.34 14.41
N GLN A 216 -8.03 8.72 14.71
CA GLN A 216 -8.87 9.54 13.84
C GLN A 216 -8.31 10.97 13.68
N LYS A 217 -7.65 11.48 14.71
CA LYS A 217 -7.16 12.86 14.77
C LYS A 217 -5.65 13.00 14.53
N LEU A 218 -4.87 12.06 15.05
CA LEU A 218 -3.42 12.15 15.09
C LEU A 218 -2.81 11.22 14.03
N PHE A 219 -1.93 11.75 13.21
CA PHE A 219 -1.17 10.93 12.29
C PHE A 219 -0.35 9.86 13.02
N THR A 220 -0.26 8.67 12.45
CA THR A 220 0.60 7.59 12.90
C THR A 220 1.33 7.00 11.72
N PRO A 221 2.65 6.76 11.82
CA PRO A 221 3.40 6.03 10.82
C PRO A 221 2.82 4.62 10.59
N ASP A 222 3.16 4.02 9.47
CA ASP A 222 2.77 2.65 9.13
C ASP A 222 3.37 1.63 10.11
N TYR A 223 2.82 0.41 10.09
CA TYR A 223 3.22 -0.67 10.98
C TYR A 223 4.61 -1.26 10.67
N TYR A 224 5.25 -0.97 9.53
CA TYR A 224 6.62 -1.35 9.22
C TYR A 224 7.61 -0.69 10.19
N LYS A 225 7.45 0.61 10.41
CA LYS A 225 8.27 1.42 11.32
C LYS A 225 8.10 1.01 12.77
N LEU A 226 6.83 0.82 13.19
CA LEU A 226 6.49 0.28 14.52
C LEU A 226 7.11 -1.11 14.73
N GLY A 227 6.95 -1.97 13.74
CA GLY A 227 7.44 -3.33 13.74
C GLY A 227 8.95 -3.40 13.82
N TYR A 228 9.66 -2.59 13.04
CA TYR A 228 11.11 -2.49 13.11
C TYR A 228 11.60 -2.12 14.51
N LEU A 229 11.07 -1.03 15.10
CA LEU A 229 11.42 -0.62 16.47
C LEU A 229 11.15 -1.75 17.49
N THR A 230 10.03 -2.46 17.33
CA THR A 230 9.64 -3.56 18.20
C THR A 230 10.60 -4.75 18.06
N MET A 231 10.82 -5.23 16.84
CA MET A 231 11.58 -6.47 16.58
C MET A 231 13.08 -6.25 16.74
N ALA A 232 13.60 -5.15 16.17
CA ALA A 232 15.01 -4.79 16.35
C ALA A 232 15.34 -4.56 17.83
N GLY A 233 14.47 -3.83 18.55
CA GLY A 233 14.63 -3.56 19.97
C GLY A 233 14.58 -4.83 20.83
N LEU A 234 13.67 -5.77 20.56
CA LEU A 234 13.59 -7.05 21.26
C LEU A 234 14.83 -7.89 21.05
N ARG A 235 15.28 -8.02 19.80
CA ARG A 235 16.42 -8.86 19.43
C ARG A 235 17.74 -8.33 20.02
N THR A 236 17.94 -7.03 20.02
CA THR A 236 19.18 -6.37 20.46
C THR A 236 19.12 -5.95 21.94
N TRP A 237 18.54 -4.80 22.21
CA TRP A 237 18.51 -4.18 23.55
C TRP A 237 17.56 -4.89 24.51
N GLY A 238 16.62 -5.68 24.01
CA GLY A 238 15.79 -6.60 24.76
C GLY A 238 16.48 -7.88 25.20
N GLY A 239 17.65 -8.18 24.61
CA GLY A 239 18.44 -9.39 24.91
C GLY A 239 17.77 -10.70 24.48
N GLN A 240 16.94 -10.66 23.39
CA GLN A 240 16.20 -11.81 22.88
C GLN A 240 16.57 -12.11 21.42
N PRO A 241 17.82 -12.43 21.08
CA PRO A 241 18.26 -12.62 19.70
C PRO A 241 17.49 -13.72 18.96
N ASP A 242 17.04 -14.75 19.64
CA ASP A 242 16.33 -15.91 19.10
C ASP A 242 14.80 -15.79 19.14
N ILE A 243 14.24 -14.64 19.52
CA ILE A 243 12.77 -14.48 19.69
C ILE A 243 11.99 -14.80 18.43
N VAL A 244 12.54 -14.51 17.24
CA VAL A 244 11.94 -14.81 15.94
C VAL A 244 11.80 -16.32 15.77
N LYS A 245 12.90 -17.05 15.93
CA LYS A 245 12.94 -18.52 15.83
C LYS A 245 11.99 -19.17 16.80
N GLU A 246 12.00 -18.74 18.08
CA GLU A 246 11.11 -19.29 19.10
C GLU A 246 9.65 -19.06 18.80
N HIS A 247 9.29 -17.86 18.29
CA HIS A 247 7.91 -17.57 17.94
C HIS A 247 7.45 -18.37 16.70
N LEU A 248 8.29 -18.47 15.67
CA LEU A 248 7.98 -19.27 14.48
C LEU A 248 7.82 -20.75 14.81
N GLN A 249 8.63 -21.28 15.76
CA GLN A 249 8.48 -22.65 16.28
C GLN A 249 7.11 -22.83 16.93
N GLN A 250 6.69 -21.89 17.78
CA GLN A 250 5.39 -21.96 18.41
C GLN A 250 4.24 -21.85 17.41
N ALA A 251 4.36 -20.97 16.42
CA ALA A 251 3.39 -20.84 15.36
C ALA A 251 3.26 -22.11 14.51
N SER A 252 4.36 -22.84 14.29
CA SER A 252 4.39 -24.15 13.65
C SER A 252 3.68 -25.22 14.48
N ASP A 253 3.82 -25.17 15.80
CA ASP A 253 3.21 -26.13 16.72
C ASP A 253 1.73 -25.83 16.99
N TRP A 254 1.38 -24.55 17.18
CA TRP A 254 0.00 -24.11 17.41
C TRP A 254 -0.20 -22.64 17.02
N GLY A 255 -0.42 -22.35 15.76
CA GLY A 255 -0.48 -21.00 15.17
C GLY A 255 -1.77 -20.21 15.41
N PHE A 256 -2.75 -20.75 16.19
CA PHE A 256 -4.08 -20.13 16.36
C PHE A 256 -4.24 -19.42 17.72
N ASP A 257 -3.16 -18.83 18.25
CA ASP A 257 -3.17 -18.12 19.52
C ASP A 257 -2.55 -16.71 19.37
N SER A 258 -3.40 -15.71 19.19
CA SER A 258 -3.01 -14.32 19.04
C SER A 258 -2.26 -13.73 20.25
N PHE A 259 -2.37 -14.35 21.43
CA PHE A 259 -1.69 -13.88 22.64
C PHE A 259 -0.32 -14.52 22.84
N ASP A 260 0.04 -15.52 22.06
CA ASP A 260 1.26 -16.29 22.29
C ASP A 260 2.49 -15.42 22.24
N PHE A 261 2.65 -14.57 21.21
CA PHE A 261 3.83 -13.73 21.04
C PHE A 261 4.05 -12.80 22.25
N ASN A 262 3.00 -12.09 22.69
CA ASN A 262 3.09 -11.20 23.85
C ASN A 262 3.39 -11.97 25.15
N ARG A 263 2.83 -13.16 25.35
CA ARG A 263 3.14 -14.02 26.51
C ARG A 263 4.60 -14.48 26.50
N ARG A 264 5.10 -14.87 25.34
CA ARG A 264 6.49 -15.30 25.15
C ARG A 264 7.46 -14.17 25.47
N VAL A 265 7.24 -13.00 24.84
CA VAL A 265 8.02 -11.79 25.13
C VAL A 265 8.02 -11.46 26.64
N ARG A 266 6.83 -11.52 27.27
CA ARG A 266 6.72 -11.24 28.72
C ARG A 266 7.47 -12.25 29.58
N ARG A 267 7.46 -13.53 29.22
CA ARG A 267 8.18 -14.58 29.97
C ARG A 267 9.70 -14.39 29.87
N SER A 268 10.19 -14.03 28.68
CA SER A 268 11.65 -13.93 28.43
C SER A 268 12.24 -12.60 28.90
N THR A 269 11.49 -11.49 28.81
CA THR A 269 12.02 -10.15 29.13
C THR A 269 11.49 -9.58 30.46
N GLY A 270 10.46 -10.16 31.06
CA GLY A 270 9.73 -9.59 32.19
C GLY A 270 8.75 -8.46 31.81
N LEU A 271 8.79 -7.96 30.57
CA LEU A 271 7.95 -6.86 30.06
C LEU A 271 7.01 -7.37 28.99
N SER A 272 5.84 -6.71 28.84
CA SER A 272 4.95 -6.94 27.69
C SER A 272 5.61 -6.47 26.38
N LEU A 273 4.99 -6.80 25.24
CA LEU A 273 5.42 -6.29 23.94
C LEU A 273 5.44 -4.76 23.93
N SER A 274 4.38 -4.13 24.43
CA SER A 274 4.30 -2.67 24.59
C SER A 274 5.39 -2.10 25.50
N GLY A 275 5.69 -2.75 26.62
CA GLY A 275 6.75 -2.32 27.53
C GLY A 275 8.14 -2.41 26.92
N ASN A 276 8.40 -3.42 26.09
CA ASN A 276 9.66 -3.53 25.34
C ASN A 276 9.77 -2.48 24.24
N PHE A 277 8.68 -2.22 23.52
CA PHE A 277 8.63 -1.14 22.53
C PHE A 277 8.90 0.23 23.20
N ASP A 278 8.22 0.54 24.29
CA ASP A 278 8.42 1.81 25.02
C ASP A 278 9.87 1.96 25.50
N ARG A 279 10.49 0.88 25.99
CA ARG A 279 11.92 0.87 26.36
C ARG A 279 12.82 1.16 25.17
N THR A 280 12.57 0.52 24.02
CA THR A 280 13.32 0.73 22.78
C THR A 280 13.18 2.16 22.29
N LEU A 281 11.94 2.67 22.21
CA LEU A 281 11.67 4.03 21.74
C LEU A 281 12.32 5.09 22.63
N ARG A 282 12.26 4.93 23.96
CA ARG A 282 12.92 5.86 24.89
C ARG A 282 14.43 5.83 24.74
N ARG A 283 15.04 4.67 24.48
CA ARG A 283 16.47 4.58 24.21
C ARG A 283 16.84 5.25 22.89
N CYS A 284 16.05 5.04 21.83
CA CYS A 284 16.21 5.79 20.58
C CYS A 284 16.12 7.30 20.81
N ALA A 285 15.11 7.75 21.57
CA ALA A 285 14.93 9.17 21.90
C ALA A 285 16.14 9.77 22.62
N SER A 286 16.78 9.04 23.55
CA SER A 286 18.02 9.47 24.20
C SER A 286 19.17 9.62 23.20
N LEU A 287 19.36 8.63 22.33
CA LEU A 287 20.41 8.67 21.30
C LEU A 287 20.18 9.79 20.26
N TRP A 288 18.92 10.02 19.86
CA TRP A 288 18.59 11.13 18.98
C TRP A 288 18.84 12.49 19.63
N LYS A 289 18.60 12.59 20.94
CA LYS A 289 18.90 13.82 21.70
C LYS A 289 20.40 14.08 21.81
N GLU A 290 21.21 13.05 22.05
CA GLU A 290 22.67 13.14 22.06
C GLU A 290 23.19 13.61 20.68
N ASP A 291 22.67 13.05 19.59
CA ASP A 291 22.99 13.46 18.21
C ASP A 291 22.56 14.94 17.94
N GLU A 292 21.38 15.32 18.36
CA GLU A 292 20.89 16.69 18.25
C GLU A 292 21.81 17.68 18.99
N ASP A 293 22.17 17.37 20.24
CA ASP A 293 23.07 18.22 21.04
C ASP A 293 24.46 18.35 20.37
N ALA A 294 24.95 17.30 19.71
CA ALA A 294 26.20 17.32 18.95
C ALA A 294 26.14 18.17 17.68
N ARG A 295 24.98 18.26 17.03
CA ARG A 295 24.78 19.06 15.79
C ARG A 295 24.50 20.53 16.04
N ALA A 296 24.11 20.95 17.26
CA ALA A 296 23.79 22.34 17.58
C ALA A 296 25.01 23.30 17.35
N PRO A 297 24.80 24.58 17.08
CA PRO A 297 23.52 25.30 17.02
C PRO A 297 22.81 25.14 15.67
N PHE A 298 21.49 25.25 15.68
CA PHE A 298 20.64 25.15 14.50
C PHE A 298 20.33 26.50 13.87
N MET A 299 20.03 26.48 12.56
CA MET A 299 19.56 27.65 11.86
C MET A 299 18.13 28.03 12.28
N CYS A 300 17.80 29.32 12.24
CA CYS A 300 16.47 29.81 12.53
C CYS A 300 15.57 29.67 11.29
N SER A 301 14.34 29.22 11.52
CA SER A 301 13.32 29.06 10.48
C SER A 301 12.12 29.95 10.75
N GLU A 302 11.62 30.63 9.73
CA GLU A 302 10.32 31.31 9.75
C GLU A 302 9.27 30.40 9.13
N GLN A 303 8.20 30.11 9.86
CA GLN A 303 7.10 29.27 9.38
C GLN A 303 6.12 30.10 8.53
N LEU A 304 5.77 29.62 7.34
CA LEU A 304 4.87 30.29 6.40
C LEU A 304 3.45 29.68 6.38
N THR A 305 3.30 28.40 6.69
CA THR A 305 1.99 27.73 6.73
C THR A 305 1.58 27.42 8.15
N GLU A 306 0.29 27.59 8.47
CA GLU A 306 -0.25 27.28 9.78
C GLU A 306 -0.48 25.77 9.95
N LEU A 307 -0.45 25.32 11.21
CA LEU A 307 -0.84 23.97 11.59
C LEU A 307 -2.38 23.86 11.62
N GLU A 308 -2.93 22.84 10.95
CA GLU A 308 -4.36 22.59 10.88
C GLU A 308 -4.81 21.65 12.04
N ASP A 309 -6.14 21.44 12.19
CA ASP A 309 -6.70 20.56 13.22
C ASP A 309 -6.35 19.07 12.97
N HIS A 310 -6.25 18.66 11.72
CA HIS A 310 -5.78 17.36 11.29
C HIS A 310 -4.38 17.47 10.69
N PHE A 311 -3.65 16.35 10.66
CA PHE A 311 -2.34 16.30 10.04
C PHE A 311 -2.43 16.66 8.55
N VAL A 312 -1.69 17.69 8.15
CA VAL A 312 -1.55 18.16 6.77
C VAL A 312 -0.07 18.26 6.43
N GLU A 313 0.28 17.81 5.25
CA GLU A 313 1.65 17.90 4.75
C GLU A 313 1.73 18.66 3.42
N TYR A 314 2.81 19.42 3.26
CA TYR A 314 3.21 20.07 2.03
C TYR A 314 4.47 19.40 1.52
N LYS A 315 4.48 19.02 0.23
CA LYS A 315 5.60 18.32 -0.42
C LYS A 315 5.82 18.82 -1.85
N GLY A 316 7.00 18.52 -2.39
CA GLY A 316 7.32 18.74 -3.78
C GLY A 316 7.36 20.23 -4.15
N LEU A 317 7.97 21.08 -3.31
CA LEU A 317 8.03 22.52 -3.52
C LEU A 317 8.65 22.87 -4.87
N ALA A 318 8.06 23.88 -5.52
CA ALA A 318 8.65 24.60 -6.65
C ALA A 318 8.36 26.09 -6.50
N ALA A 319 9.29 26.94 -6.92
CA ALA A 319 9.24 28.39 -6.67
C ALA A 319 9.44 29.19 -7.95
N ALA A 320 8.60 30.21 -8.17
CA ALA A 320 8.76 31.20 -9.23
C ALA A 320 7.97 32.48 -8.89
N ASP A 321 8.52 33.65 -9.26
CA ASP A 321 7.85 34.94 -9.24
C ASP A 321 7.16 35.27 -7.89
N GLY A 322 7.86 35.08 -6.77
CA GLY A 322 7.33 35.32 -5.41
C GLY A 322 6.24 34.33 -4.94
N GLN A 323 6.04 33.22 -5.66
CA GLN A 323 5.03 32.22 -5.36
C GLN A 323 5.65 30.83 -5.19
N LEU A 324 5.14 30.09 -4.21
CA LEU A 324 5.46 28.68 -4.02
C LEU A 324 4.31 27.81 -4.52
N PHE A 325 4.67 26.77 -5.22
CA PHE A 325 3.76 25.70 -5.58
C PHE A 325 4.10 24.46 -4.74
N ALA A 326 3.07 23.73 -4.28
CA ALA A 326 3.26 22.54 -3.47
C ALA A 326 2.13 21.54 -3.71
N ILE A 327 2.39 20.31 -3.35
CA ILE A 327 1.38 19.27 -3.21
C ILE A 327 0.95 19.25 -1.75
N ARG A 328 -0.32 19.54 -1.48
CA ARG A 328 -0.92 19.46 -0.15
C ARG A 328 -1.74 18.21 -0.01
N SER A 329 -1.57 17.46 1.06
CA SER A 329 -2.39 16.29 1.41
C SER A 329 -2.52 16.16 2.92
N GLY A 330 -3.51 15.35 3.40
CA GLY A 330 -3.68 15.16 4.83
C GLY A 330 -4.71 14.10 5.20
N GLN A 331 -4.91 13.90 6.50
CA GLN A 331 -5.86 12.90 7.01
C GLN A 331 -7.32 13.23 6.65
N ALA A 332 -7.68 14.51 6.61
CA ALA A 332 -9.02 14.99 6.23
C ALA A 332 -9.08 15.54 4.80
N ARG A 333 -7.96 15.57 4.08
CA ARG A 333 -7.84 16.15 2.74
C ARG A 333 -7.28 15.13 1.75
N HIS A 334 -7.82 15.12 0.55
CA HIS A 334 -7.19 14.44 -0.58
C HIS A 334 -5.99 15.26 -1.10
N ARG A 335 -5.27 14.72 -2.06
CA ARG A 335 -4.07 15.37 -2.60
C ARG A 335 -4.44 16.46 -3.58
N GLU A 336 -3.89 17.68 -3.36
CA GLU A 336 -4.18 18.91 -4.09
C GLU A 336 -2.89 19.59 -4.52
N LEU A 337 -2.90 20.17 -5.72
CA LEU A 337 -1.91 21.16 -6.14
C LEU A 337 -2.33 22.52 -5.58
N VAL A 338 -1.45 23.15 -4.81
CA VAL A 338 -1.70 24.46 -4.19
C VAL A 338 -0.63 25.47 -4.58
N ARG A 339 -0.99 26.74 -4.49
CA ARG A 339 -0.10 27.89 -4.65
C ARG A 339 -0.15 28.73 -3.38
N LEU A 340 1.02 29.03 -2.82
CA LEU A 340 1.20 29.94 -1.68
C LEU A 340 1.88 31.23 -2.15
N ASP A 341 1.25 32.34 -1.89
CA ASP A 341 1.85 33.65 -2.02
C ASP A 341 2.67 33.94 -0.76
N VAL A 342 3.98 34.20 -0.92
CA VAL A 342 4.90 34.29 0.22
C VAL A 342 4.82 35.59 1.02
N GLU A 343 4.25 36.66 0.45
CA GLU A 343 4.07 37.94 1.13
C GLU A 343 2.77 37.98 1.95
N SER A 344 1.67 37.53 1.33
CA SER A 344 0.35 37.54 1.98
C SER A 344 0.04 36.28 2.77
N HIS A 345 0.88 35.25 2.69
CA HIS A 345 0.65 33.90 3.22
C HIS A 345 -0.67 33.26 2.74
N SER A 346 -1.24 33.76 1.63
CA SER A 346 -2.50 33.26 1.10
C SER A 346 -2.30 31.98 0.30
N LEU A 347 -3.08 30.94 0.64
CA LEU A 347 -3.03 29.64 -0.01
C LEU A 347 -4.22 29.49 -0.95
N LYS A 348 -3.96 29.12 -2.22
CA LYS A 348 -4.97 28.85 -3.23
C LYS A 348 -4.86 27.43 -3.76
N VAL A 349 -5.95 26.67 -3.70
CA VAL A 349 -6.07 25.37 -4.39
C VAL A 349 -6.24 25.60 -5.89
N LEU A 350 -5.42 24.94 -6.68
CA LEU A 350 -5.42 25.05 -8.15
C LEU A 350 -6.16 23.89 -8.79
N SER A 351 -5.89 22.66 -8.36
CA SER A 351 -6.53 21.45 -8.86
C SER A 351 -6.32 20.27 -7.90
N ASP A 352 -7.14 19.24 -8.04
CA ASP A 352 -6.81 17.93 -7.52
C ASP A 352 -5.62 17.35 -8.29
N CYS A 353 -4.75 16.59 -7.64
CA CYS A 353 -3.64 15.94 -8.31
C CYS A 353 -3.29 14.60 -7.63
N ALA A 354 -2.60 13.74 -8.37
CA ALA A 354 -2.01 12.51 -7.84
C ALA A 354 -0.50 12.47 -8.12
N ALA A 355 0.15 13.65 -8.01
CA ALA A 355 1.58 13.76 -8.24
C ALA A 355 2.36 12.79 -7.34
N ALA A 356 3.26 12.03 -7.95
CA ALA A 356 4.16 11.11 -7.25
C ALA A 356 5.57 11.71 -7.11
N SER A 357 5.98 12.59 -8.07
CA SER A 357 7.23 13.33 -8.04
C SER A 357 7.09 14.70 -7.38
N ARG A 358 8.22 15.38 -7.20
CA ARG A 358 8.27 16.83 -6.96
C ARG A 358 7.70 17.58 -8.17
N LEU A 359 7.38 18.87 -7.95
CA LEU A 359 6.93 19.77 -9.00
C LEU A 359 8.11 20.39 -9.71
N ALA A 360 7.97 20.65 -11.01
CA ALA A 360 8.87 21.48 -11.80
C ALA A 360 8.07 22.55 -12.53
N LEU A 361 8.66 23.73 -12.77
CA LEU A 361 7.99 24.86 -13.40
C LEU A 361 8.60 25.15 -14.76
N CYS A 362 7.78 25.28 -15.80
CA CYS A 362 8.24 25.60 -17.15
C CYS A 362 7.19 26.40 -17.94
N GLY A 363 7.51 27.60 -18.37
CA GLY A 363 6.64 28.40 -19.24
C GLY A 363 5.22 28.63 -18.71
N GLY A 364 5.07 28.79 -17.39
CA GLY A 364 3.77 28.93 -16.73
C GLY A 364 3.03 27.61 -16.49
N LEU A 365 3.64 26.47 -16.85
CA LEU A 365 3.14 25.14 -16.52
C LEU A 365 3.74 24.63 -15.19
N VAL A 366 2.94 23.91 -14.41
CA VAL A 366 3.43 23.11 -13.28
C VAL A 366 3.47 21.67 -13.73
N LEU A 367 4.62 21.01 -13.65
CA LEU A 367 4.90 19.67 -14.17
C LEU A 367 5.09 18.69 -13.01
N TRP A 368 4.65 17.42 -13.20
CA TRP A 368 4.91 16.30 -12.28
C TRP A 368 4.82 14.96 -13.00
N SER A 369 5.27 13.91 -12.37
CA SER A 369 5.03 12.53 -12.76
C SER A 369 3.85 11.96 -12.00
N GLU A 370 2.99 11.20 -12.69
CA GLU A 370 1.81 10.55 -12.13
C GLU A 370 1.65 9.14 -12.69
N THR A 371 1.40 8.17 -11.81
CA THR A 371 1.09 6.81 -12.24
C THR A 371 -0.34 6.73 -12.76
N LEU A 372 -0.49 6.37 -14.03
CA LEU A 372 -1.77 6.17 -14.70
C LEU A 372 -1.99 4.67 -14.95
N PRO A 373 -3.09 4.07 -14.46
CA PRO A 373 -3.40 2.67 -14.71
C PRO A 373 -3.74 2.44 -16.18
N SER A 374 -3.54 1.20 -16.63
CA SER A 374 -4.09 0.75 -17.91
C SER A 374 -5.62 0.81 -17.89
N LEU A 375 -6.22 1.04 -19.05
CA LEU A 375 -7.68 1.03 -19.20
C LEU A 375 -8.32 -0.29 -18.77
N ARG A 376 -7.62 -1.41 -18.84
CA ARG A 376 -8.19 -2.74 -18.55
C ARG A 376 -7.35 -3.63 -17.65
N TRP A 377 -6.04 -3.59 -17.74
CA TRP A 377 -5.16 -4.57 -17.12
C TRP A 377 -4.57 -4.02 -15.83
N GLU A 378 -4.84 -4.71 -14.73
CA GLU A 378 -4.43 -4.27 -13.39
C GLU A 378 -2.90 -4.31 -13.22
N MET A 379 -2.21 -5.23 -13.92
CA MET A 379 -0.74 -5.35 -13.90
C MET A 379 -0.07 -4.57 -15.04
N GLN A 380 -0.71 -3.48 -15.47
CA GLN A 380 -0.13 -2.54 -16.44
C GLN A 380 -0.45 -1.11 -16.00
N SER A 381 0.55 -0.28 -15.97
CA SER A 381 0.42 1.16 -15.72
C SER A 381 1.60 1.90 -16.33
N SER A 382 1.41 3.17 -16.64
CA SER A 382 2.48 4.09 -17.05
C SER A 382 2.81 5.05 -15.90
N SER A 383 4.01 5.63 -15.92
CA SER A 383 4.31 6.86 -15.18
C SER A 383 4.36 7.99 -16.20
N ALA A 384 3.32 8.80 -16.23
CA ALA A 384 3.13 9.84 -17.23
C ALA A 384 3.69 11.17 -16.77
N LEU A 385 4.25 11.95 -17.71
CA LEU A 385 4.55 13.34 -17.49
C LEU A 385 3.26 14.15 -17.62
N ARG A 386 2.83 14.76 -16.52
CA ARG A 386 1.61 15.57 -16.40
C ARG A 386 1.93 17.04 -16.25
N CYS A 387 0.96 17.89 -16.56
CA CYS A 387 1.08 19.31 -16.27
C CYS A 387 -0.28 19.94 -15.92
N TYR A 388 -0.22 21.02 -15.11
CA TYR A 388 -1.30 21.98 -14.92
C TYR A 388 -1.00 23.22 -15.77
N ASP A 389 -1.97 23.62 -16.62
CA ASP A 389 -1.81 24.71 -17.61
C ASP A 389 -2.46 26.02 -17.18
N GLY A 390 -2.71 26.19 -15.89
CA GLY A 390 -3.45 27.34 -15.33
C GLY A 390 -4.97 27.18 -15.33
N ARG A 391 -5.50 26.12 -15.97
CA ARG A 391 -6.93 25.83 -16.04
C ARG A 391 -7.27 24.39 -15.65
N ARG A 392 -6.50 23.41 -16.15
CA ARG A 392 -6.76 21.98 -15.95
C ARG A 392 -5.47 21.17 -16.00
N ASN A 393 -5.53 19.97 -15.43
CA ASN A 393 -4.50 18.97 -15.60
C ASN A 393 -4.59 18.31 -16.97
N ARG A 394 -3.45 18.05 -17.58
CA ARG A 394 -3.34 17.28 -18.83
C ARG A 394 -2.10 16.41 -18.84
N THR A 395 -2.11 15.38 -19.66
CA THR A 395 -0.94 14.55 -19.94
C THR A 395 -0.12 15.18 -21.05
N LEU A 396 1.16 15.37 -20.80
CA LEU A 396 2.12 15.84 -21.81
C LEU A 396 2.71 14.64 -22.57
N VAL A 397 3.19 13.61 -21.83
CA VAL A 397 3.67 12.35 -22.39
C VAL A 397 3.08 11.20 -21.55
N GLY A 398 2.34 10.29 -22.17
CA GLY A 398 1.48 9.34 -21.44
C GLY A 398 1.76 7.85 -21.63
N SER A 399 2.63 7.45 -22.55
CA SER A 399 2.79 6.05 -22.94
C SER A 399 4.09 5.39 -22.48
N SER A 400 4.76 5.98 -21.50
CA SER A 400 6.08 5.53 -21.01
C SER A 400 6.13 5.46 -19.50
N ARG A 401 7.29 5.18 -18.92
CA ARG A 401 7.58 5.29 -17.48
C ARG A 401 8.58 6.42 -17.28
N LEU A 402 8.07 7.63 -17.03
CA LEU A 402 8.82 8.86 -16.89
C LEU A 402 8.71 9.39 -15.46
N PHE A 403 9.84 9.74 -14.85
CA PHE A 403 9.94 10.05 -13.42
C PHE A 403 10.69 11.36 -13.22
N ASN A 404 10.34 12.09 -12.16
CA ASN A 404 11.03 13.24 -11.59
C ASN A 404 11.47 14.28 -12.64
N PRO A 405 10.52 15.04 -13.23
CA PRO A 405 10.85 16.05 -14.23
C PRO A 405 11.67 17.20 -13.63
N CYS A 406 12.68 17.64 -14.36
CA CYS A 406 13.38 18.90 -14.13
C CYS A 406 13.40 19.73 -15.41
N VAL A 407 13.71 21.01 -15.31
CA VAL A 407 13.61 21.97 -16.42
C VAL A 407 14.90 22.74 -16.58
N GLY A 408 15.40 22.80 -17.81
CA GLY A 408 16.53 23.61 -18.20
C GLY A 408 16.13 25.04 -18.60
N ALA A 409 17.14 25.94 -18.71
CA ALA A 409 16.94 27.36 -19.07
C ALA A 409 16.33 27.55 -20.47
N ASP A 410 16.52 26.59 -21.37
CA ASP A 410 15.97 26.56 -22.74
C ASP A 410 14.58 25.94 -22.84
N SER A 411 13.90 25.77 -21.69
CA SER A 411 12.59 25.11 -21.59
C SER A 411 12.56 23.64 -22.01
N LEU A 412 13.70 22.99 -22.05
CA LEU A 412 13.77 21.53 -22.17
C LEU A 412 13.40 20.87 -20.83
N ILE A 413 12.61 19.82 -20.91
CA ILE A 413 12.21 19.02 -19.76
C ILE A 413 13.05 17.75 -19.78
N ALA A 414 13.89 17.52 -18.76
CA ALA A 414 14.56 16.25 -18.56
C ALA A 414 13.81 15.41 -17.53
N VAL A 415 13.78 14.09 -17.77
CA VAL A 415 13.15 13.08 -16.92
C VAL A 415 14.02 11.83 -16.86
N CYS A 416 14.01 11.15 -15.74
CA CYS A 416 14.52 9.78 -15.68
C CYS A 416 13.49 8.81 -16.22
N SER A 417 13.89 7.83 -17.00
CA SER A 417 12.99 6.85 -17.60
C SER A 417 13.46 5.42 -17.33
N SER A 418 12.47 4.54 -17.12
CA SER A 418 12.67 3.11 -16.95
C SER A 418 11.70 2.36 -17.86
N PRO A 419 11.96 2.31 -19.18
CA PRO A 419 11.10 1.64 -20.15
C PRO A 419 10.87 0.17 -19.84
N TYR A 420 9.84 -0.42 -20.46
CA TYR A 420 9.48 -1.83 -20.23
C TYR A 420 10.49 -2.83 -20.79
N ASP A 421 11.48 -2.38 -21.57
CA ASP A 421 12.61 -3.20 -22.05
C ASP A 421 13.69 -3.43 -20.97
N GLY A 422 13.52 -2.81 -19.79
CA GLY A 422 14.44 -2.92 -18.67
C GLY A 422 15.63 -1.96 -18.72
N SER A 423 15.78 -1.14 -19.77
CA SER A 423 16.80 -0.10 -19.83
C SER A 423 16.49 1.01 -18.82
N GLN A 424 17.53 1.71 -18.40
CA GLN A 424 17.43 2.93 -17.61
C GLN A 424 17.98 4.07 -18.45
N ALA A 425 17.34 5.22 -18.46
CA ALA A 425 17.79 6.33 -19.30
C ALA A 425 17.42 7.69 -18.70
N VAL A 426 18.07 8.74 -19.19
CA VAL A 426 17.63 10.12 -19.05
C VAL A 426 17.13 10.60 -20.41
N GLU A 427 15.92 11.13 -20.44
CA GLU A 427 15.24 11.58 -21.65
C GLU A 427 14.95 13.08 -21.56
N THR A 428 15.11 13.82 -22.66
CA THR A 428 14.76 15.23 -22.73
C THR A 428 13.61 15.45 -23.73
N TYR A 429 12.68 16.31 -23.36
CA TYR A 429 11.46 16.61 -24.10
C TYR A 429 11.28 18.11 -24.29
N LYS A 430 10.66 18.50 -25.41
CA LYS A 430 10.10 19.83 -25.59
C LYS A 430 8.76 19.96 -24.82
N LEU A 431 8.31 21.17 -24.58
CA LEU A 431 6.96 21.45 -24.04
C LEU A 431 5.81 20.92 -24.90
N SER A 432 6.08 20.58 -26.18
CA SER A 432 5.11 19.90 -27.06
C SER A 432 4.92 18.40 -26.72
N GLY A 433 5.79 17.83 -25.88
CA GLY A 433 5.86 16.39 -25.61
C GLY A 433 6.72 15.61 -26.64
N GLU A 434 7.42 16.31 -27.54
CA GLU A 434 8.36 15.71 -28.50
C GLU A 434 9.66 15.33 -27.79
N LEU A 435 10.09 14.06 -27.96
CA LEU A 435 11.38 13.56 -27.49
C LEU A 435 12.52 14.21 -28.28
N VAL A 436 13.48 14.82 -27.60
CA VAL A 436 14.67 15.45 -28.18
C VAL A 436 15.86 14.51 -28.17
N GLU A 437 16.18 13.96 -27.01
CA GLU A 437 17.34 13.07 -26.80
C GLU A 437 17.00 11.99 -25.77
N ARG A 438 17.60 10.82 -25.91
CA ARG A 438 17.56 9.73 -24.93
C ARG A 438 18.97 9.21 -24.71
N ILE A 439 19.46 9.26 -23.49
CA ILE A 439 20.79 8.79 -23.09
C ILE A 439 20.59 7.58 -22.18
N ILE A 440 21.00 6.40 -22.65
CA ILE A 440 20.86 5.14 -21.93
C ILE A 440 21.99 5.02 -20.91
N ALA A 441 21.62 4.72 -19.66
CA ALA A 441 22.59 4.48 -18.58
C ALA A 441 23.29 3.11 -18.75
N PRO A 442 24.53 2.99 -18.25
CA PRO A 442 25.21 1.71 -18.16
C PRO A 442 24.41 0.66 -17.37
N ALA A 443 24.59 -0.61 -17.69
CA ALA A 443 23.96 -1.69 -16.95
C ALA A 443 24.32 -1.64 -15.46
N GLY A 444 23.34 -1.74 -14.58
CA GLY A 444 23.52 -1.67 -13.14
C GLY A 444 23.47 -0.25 -12.55
N LEU A 445 23.35 0.79 -13.37
CA LEU A 445 23.16 2.16 -12.92
C LEU A 445 21.71 2.60 -13.19
N GLN A 446 21.04 3.08 -12.15
CA GLN A 446 19.65 3.53 -12.19
C GLN A 446 19.57 5.04 -11.93
N PRO A 447 19.54 5.92 -12.95
CA PRO A 447 19.21 7.34 -12.78
C PRO A 447 17.77 7.47 -12.27
N TYR A 448 17.55 8.29 -11.25
CA TYR A 448 16.19 8.48 -10.68
C TYR A 448 15.78 9.97 -10.57
N GLU A 449 16.72 10.89 -10.53
CA GLU A 449 16.45 12.33 -10.49
C GLU A 449 17.53 13.06 -11.28
N CYS A 450 17.21 14.19 -11.92
CA CYS A 450 18.17 14.94 -12.72
C CYS A 450 18.04 16.45 -12.55
N CYS A 451 19.11 17.18 -12.88
CA CYS A 451 19.13 18.65 -12.91
C CYS A 451 20.06 19.18 -14.03
N PHE A 452 19.79 20.40 -14.48
CA PHE A 452 20.65 21.12 -15.40
C PHE A 452 21.56 22.08 -14.65
N VAL A 453 22.85 22.06 -14.91
CA VAL A 453 23.84 23.02 -14.41
C VAL A 453 24.60 23.62 -15.60
N GLY A 454 24.51 24.92 -15.84
CA GLY A 454 25.17 25.56 -16.96
C GLY A 454 24.84 25.01 -18.34
N GLY A 455 23.66 24.42 -18.50
CA GLY A 455 23.23 23.73 -19.75
C GLY A 455 23.64 22.26 -19.84
N GLU A 456 24.47 21.77 -18.95
CA GLU A 456 24.86 20.38 -18.82
C GLU A 456 23.91 19.63 -17.89
N LEU A 457 23.69 18.33 -18.16
CA LEU A 457 22.73 17.50 -17.43
C LEU A 457 23.47 16.56 -16.47
N PHE A 458 23.05 16.57 -15.21
CA PHE A 458 23.51 15.72 -14.14
C PHE A 458 22.34 14.89 -13.59
N CYS A 459 22.65 13.73 -13.02
CA CYS A 459 21.65 12.88 -12.37
C CYS A 459 22.15 12.29 -11.06
N ALA A 460 21.24 12.15 -10.10
CA ALA A 460 21.40 11.21 -9.01
C ALA A 460 21.09 9.81 -9.53
N ALA A 461 21.94 8.84 -9.23
CA ALA A 461 21.76 7.48 -9.68
C ALA A 461 22.18 6.46 -8.61
N LEU A 462 21.47 5.32 -8.62
CA LEU A 462 21.70 4.20 -7.71
C LEU A 462 22.47 3.10 -8.42
N SER A 463 23.53 2.61 -7.76
CA SER A 463 24.34 1.46 -8.16
C SER A 463 24.33 0.37 -7.07
N SER A 464 25.07 -0.71 -7.27
CA SER A 464 25.29 -1.73 -6.25
C SER A 464 26.05 -1.21 -5.00
N GLU A 465 26.79 -0.10 -5.14
CA GLU A 465 27.58 0.52 -4.07
C GLU A 465 26.79 1.58 -3.30
N GLY A 466 25.59 1.94 -3.79
CA GLY A 466 24.72 2.93 -3.23
C GLY A 466 24.41 4.09 -4.21
N GLU A 467 24.10 5.26 -3.67
CA GLU A 467 23.70 6.44 -4.44
C GLU A 467 24.88 7.38 -4.65
N GLY A 468 24.93 7.98 -5.85
CA GLY A 468 25.93 8.95 -6.26
C GLY A 468 25.36 9.97 -7.23
N ILE A 469 26.15 11.01 -7.58
CA ILE A 469 25.76 12.02 -8.59
C ILE A 469 26.69 11.87 -9.78
N TYR A 470 26.11 11.86 -10.98
CA TYR A 470 26.79 11.55 -12.21
C TYR A 470 26.54 12.63 -13.28
N ARG A 471 27.54 12.89 -14.11
CA ARG A 471 27.40 13.64 -15.36
C ARG A 471 26.67 12.75 -16.37
N VAL A 472 25.50 13.13 -16.88
CA VAL A 472 24.70 12.25 -17.73
C VAL A 472 25.39 11.84 -19.03
N ARG A 473 26.18 12.75 -19.62
CA ARG A 473 27.03 12.36 -20.78
C ARG A 473 28.25 11.60 -20.29
N GLY A 474 28.27 10.30 -20.55
CA GLY A 474 29.34 9.38 -20.12
C GLY A 474 29.11 8.71 -18.78
N PHE A 475 28.17 9.14 -17.97
CA PHE A 475 27.89 8.64 -16.61
C PHE A 475 29.13 8.59 -15.71
N GLU A 476 29.95 9.61 -15.79
CA GLU A 476 31.10 9.78 -14.91
C GLU A 476 30.66 10.33 -13.56
N PRO A 477 31.08 9.72 -12.43
CA PRO A 477 30.69 10.20 -11.09
C PRO A 477 31.36 11.54 -10.79
N VAL A 478 30.57 12.51 -10.30
CA VAL A 478 31.04 13.75 -9.69
C VAL A 478 30.91 13.71 -8.17
N LEU A 479 30.06 12.80 -7.66
CA LEU A 479 30.04 12.36 -6.27
C LEU A 479 29.98 10.84 -6.28
N GLU A 480 30.99 10.21 -5.70
CA GLU A 480 31.12 8.76 -5.65
C GLU A 480 29.92 8.09 -4.97
N PRO A 481 29.48 6.92 -5.45
CA PRO A 481 28.38 6.21 -4.82
C PRO A 481 28.70 5.76 -3.39
N SER A 482 27.71 5.86 -2.52
CA SER A 482 27.86 5.49 -1.11
C SER A 482 26.50 5.01 -0.54
N PRO A 483 26.50 4.27 0.58
CA PRO A 483 25.26 3.83 1.23
C PRO A 483 24.54 4.94 1.99
N VAL A 484 24.62 6.18 1.51
CA VAL A 484 23.99 7.38 2.06
C VAL A 484 22.92 7.82 1.08
N LYS A 485 21.73 8.16 1.57
CA LYS A 485 20.63 8.60 0.74
C LYS A 485 20.88 9.98 0.14
N ILE A 486 20.66 10.11 -1.17
CA ILE A 486 20.71 11.36 -1.93
C ILE A 486 19.35 11.54 -2.61
N ASN A 487 18.75 12.68 -2.42
CA ASN A 487 17.53 13.02 -3.14
C ASN A 487 17.43 14.53 -3.39
N HIS A 488 16.43 14.93 -4.16
CA HIS A 488 16.17 16.32 -4.50
C HIS A 488 17.40 17.05 -5.05
N ILE A 489 17.85 16.65 -6.23
CA ILE A 489 18.94 17.37 -6.90
C ILE A 489 18.40 18.53 -7.74
N PHE A 490 19.04 19.69 -7.61
CA PHE A 490 18.72 20.90 -8.39
C PHE A 490 19.96 21.80 -8.51
N SER A 491 19.90 22.85 -9.31
CA SER A 491 21.06 23.74 -9.48
C SER A 491 20.86 25.10 -8.80
N LYS A 492 21.92 25.63 -8.25
CA LYS A 492 22.05 27.01 -7.75
C LYS A 492 23.44 27.56 -8.08
N GLU A 493 23.48 28.62 -8.85
CA GLU A 493 24.73 29.36 -9.13
C GLU A 493 25.88 28.50 -9.66
N GLY A 494 25.60 27.60 -10.58
CA GLY A 494 26.59 26.70 -11.18
C GLY A 494 26.98 25.50 -10.34
N ARG A 495 26.39 25.31 -9.16
CA ARG A 495 26.59 24.15 -8.26
C ARG A 495 25.39 23.23 -8.27
N ILE A 496 25.62 21.96 -7.95
CA ILE A 496 24.56 20.97 -7.73
C ILE A 496 24.15 21.02 -6.26
N CYS A 497 22.90 21.37 -5.98
CA CYS A 497 22.33 21.24 -4.65
C CYS A 497 21.60 19.89 -4.52
N PHE A 498 21.70 19.25 -3.37
CA PHE A 498 21.05 17.97 -3.10
C PHE A 498 20.76 17.76 -1.61
N VAL A 499 19.77 16.93 -1.32
CA VAL A 499 19.43 16.55 0.05
C VAL A 499 20.08 15.22 0.39
N SER A 500 20.63 15.10 1.60
CA SER A 500 21.20 13.85 2.08
C SER A 500 20.98 13.64 3.58
N ASP A 501 20.86 12.40 3.98
CA ASP A 501 20.68 11.98 5.36
C ASP A 501 21.97 11.57 6.08
N ARG A 502 23.13 11.94 5.55
CA ARG A 502 24.45 11.54 6.11
C ARG A 502 24.65 11.90 7.59
N THR A 503 23.96 12.91 8.10
CA THR A 503 23.99 13.33 9.50
C THR A 503 22.89 12.69 10.37
N GLY A 504 22.11 11.75 9.83
CA GLY A 504 20.99 11.11 10.52
C GLY A 504 19.68 11.89 10.45
N VAL A 505 19.69 13.04 9.76
CA VAL A 505 18.53 13.82 9.34
C VAL A 505 18.75 14.37 7.94
N ASN A 506 17.69 14.71 7.23
CA ASN A 506 17.79 15.29 5.89
C ASN A 506 18.29 16.72 5.95
N GLU A 507 19.42 17.00 5.29
CA GLU A 507 20.02 18.32 5.18
C GLU A 507 20.34 18.67 3.73
N LEU A 508 20.42 19.96 3.43
CA LEU A 508 20.81 20.47 2.11
C LEU A 508 22.33 20.57 1.99
N TYR A 509 22.84 20.05 0.89
CA TYR A 509 24.26 20.14 0.49
C TYR A 509 24.41 20.78 -0.87
N SER A 510 25.62 21.28 -1.16
CA SER A 510 25.98 21.83 -2.46
C SER A 510 27.32 21.24 -2.89
N LEU A 511 27.38 20.73 -4.11
CA LEU A 511 28.55 20.12 -4.73
C LEU A 511 29.02 21.00 -5.91
N ASP A 512 30.31 21.24 -5.99
CA ASP A 512 30.93 21.81 -7.17
C ASP A 512 31.24 20.66 -8.17
N PRO A 513 30.65 20.69 -9.38
CA PRO A 513 30.83 19.58 -10.31
C PRO A 513 32.26 19.47 -10.89
N GLU A 514 33.11 20.50 -10.71
CA GLU A 514 34.48 20.52 -11.27
C GLU A 514 35.54 20.14 -10.22
N ASP A 515 35.35 20.51 -8.95
CA ASP A 515 36.35 20.23 -7.87
C ASP A 515 35.85 19.22 -6.83
N SER A 516 34.63 18.74 -6.96
CA SER A 516 33.95 17.79 -6.03
C SER A 516 33.87 18.27 -4.58
N GLY A 517 34.05 19.58 -4.34
CA GLY A 517 33.94 20.18 -3.01
C GLY A 517 32.49 20.22 -2.54
N VAL A 518 32.19 19.59 -1.38
CA VAL A 518 30.84 19.54 -0.80
C VAL A 518 30.72 20.54 0.36
N LEU A 519 29.68 21.38 0.28
CA LEU A 519 29.29 22.30 1.36
C LEU A 519 27.96 21.86 1.96
N GLN A 520 27.86 21.83 3.27
CA GLN A 520 26.58 21.71 3.97
C GLN A 520 25.94 23.11 4.05
N LEU A 521 24.72 23.28 3.51
CA LEU A 521 23.99 24.53 3.44
C LEU A 521 22.88 24.66 4.45
N SER A 522 22.46 23.56 5.10
CA SER A 522 21.47 23.63 6.18
C SER A 522 21.95 22.90 7.41
N ASN A 523 21.44 23.30 8.58
CA ASN A 523 21.57 22.61 9.85
C ASN A 523 20.29 22.80 10.65
N LEU A 524 19.32 21.91 10.40
CA LEU A 524 17.99 21.92 10.99
C LEU A 524 17.90 20.91 12.14
N ARG A 525 17.14 21.20 13.17
CA ARG A 525 16.99 20.33 14.32
C ARG A 525 16.48 18.92 13.93
N GLY A 526 15.33 18.85 13.28
CA GLY A 526 14.70 17.62 12.81
C GLY A 526 14.99 17.28 11.35
N GLY A 527 15.84 18.09 10.68
CA GLY A 527 16.05 18.02 9.24
C GLY A 527 14.96 18.74 8.43
N GLY A 528 15.14 18.80 7.11
CA GLY A 528 14.19 19.41 6.18
C GLY A 528 14.21 18.72 4.82
N THR A 529 13.15 18.94 4.04
CA THR A 529 13.04 18.40 2.66
C THR A 529 12.48 19.45 1.71
N ASP A 530 12.42 19.15 0.44
CA ASP A 530 11.81 20.00 -0.60
C ASP A 530 12.39 21.44 -0.66
N PHE A 531 13.73 21.55 -0.60
CA PHE A 531 14.43 22.84 -0.61
C PHE A 531 14.35 23.52 -1.97
N VAL A 532 14.03 24.82 -1.97
CA VAL A 532 14.07 25.67 -3.18
C VAL A 532 14.55 27.07 -2.80
N PHE A 533 15.32 27.72 -3.71
CA PHE A 533 15.76 29.10 -3.54
C PHE A 533 14.87 30.05 -4.34
N MET A 534 14.50 31.17 -3.72
CA MET A 534 13.79 32.26 -4.40
C MET A 534 13.98 33.57 -3.62
N ASP A 535 14.29 34.66 -4.31
CA ASP A 535 14.32 36.04 -3.80
C ASP A 535 15.17 36.19 -2.52
N GLY A 536 16.36 35.58 -2.46
CA GLY A 536 17.29 35.65 -1.32
C GLY A 536 16.91 34.85 -0.12
N TYR A 537 15.96 33.90 -0.26
CA TYR A 537 15.55 32.97 0.76
C TYR A 537 15.67 31.50 0.30
N LEU A 538 16.01 30.64 1.24
CA LEU A 538 15.85 29.20 1.13
C LEU A 538 14.49 28.81 1.74
N TYR A 539 13.61 28.20 0.91
CA TYR A 539 12.33 27.63 1.34
C TYR A 539 12.46 26.12 1.43
N TYR A 540 11.79 25.51 2.40
CA TYR A 540 11.86 24.06 2.63
C TYR A 540 10.68 23.60 3.47
N THR A 541 10.51 22.28 3.60
CA THR A 541 9.49 21.72 4.49
C THR A 541 10.12 21.08 5.72
N VAL A 542 9.46 21.24 6.88
CA VAL A 542 9.86 20.68 8.17
C VAL A 542 8.70 19.86 8.74
N LEU A 543 8.99 18.67 9.22
CA LEU A 543 8.01 17.80 9.86
C LEU A 543 7.79 18.16 11.33
N SER A 544 6.51 18.19 11.75
CA SER A 544 6.07 18.20 13.14
C SER A 544 5.07 17.06 13.37
N THR A 545 4.74 16.73 14.61
CA THR A 545 3.70 15.73 14.92
C THR A 545 2.32 16.10 14.39
N ARG A 546 2.10 17.37 14.05
CA ARG A 546 0.82 17.91 13.57
C ARG A 546 0.77 18.16 12.07
N GLY A 547 1.89 18.08 11.36
CA GLY A 547 1.96 18.30 9.91
C GLY A 547 3.38 18.55 9.42
N ARG A 548 3.53 18.66 8.10
CA ARG A 548 4.76 19.10 7.45
C ARG A 548 4.54 20.50 6.88
N MET A 549 5.24 21.46 7.43
CA MET A 549 5.03 22.89 7.20
C MET A 549 6.06 23.45 6.21
N ILE A 550 5.69 24.49 5.48
CA ILE A 550 6.61 25.28 4.68
C ILE A 550 7.27 26.33 5.58
N CYS A 551 8.59 26.37 5.56
CA CYS A 551 9.42 27.32 6.28
C CYS A 551 10.36 28.03 5.31
N ARG A 552 10.96 29.15 5.76
CA ARG A 552 12.03 29.84 5.04
C ARG A 552 13.15 30.32 5.97
N THR A 553 14.34 30.52 5.40
CA THR A 553 15.50 31.14 6.05
C THR A 553 16.21 32.04 5.03
N PRO A 554 16.68 33.26 5.42
CA PRO A 554 17.50 34.10 4.55
C PRO A 554 18.78 33.37 4.09
N GLU A 555 19.15 33.46 2.82
CA GLU A 555 20.35 32.80 2.26
C GLU A 555 21.65 33.21 3.00
N GLU A 556 21.74 34.46 3.49
CA GLU A 556 22.89 34.96 4.25
C GLU A 556 23.08 34.26 5.62
N MET A 557 22.05 33.56 6.13
CA MET A 557 22.10 32.84 7.40
C MET A 557 22.46 31.36 7.22
N LEU A 558 22.73 30.91 6.01
CA LEU A 558 23.07 29.52 5.75
C LEU A 558 24.51 29.19 6.23
N PRO A 559 24.75 28.05 6.83
CA PRO A 559 26.06 27.74 7.45
C PRO A 559 27.21 27.58 6.47
N ALA A 560 26.99 27.13 5.25
CA ALA A 560 27.97 26.94 4.16
C ALA A 560 29.30 26.29 4.62
N ARG A 561 29.22 25.14 5.30
CA ARG A 561 30.40 24.45 5.89
C ARG A 561 30.95 23.42 4.91
N CYS A 562 32.27 23.42 4.67
CA CYS A 562 32.93 22.34 3.94
C CYS A 562 32.86 21.03 4.76
N VAL A 563 32.48 19.93 4.13
CA VAL A 563 32.32 18.63 4.79
C VAL A 563 32.99 17.52 4.00
N ASP A 564 33.55 16.55 4.72
CA ASP A 564 33.95 15.27 4.15
C ASP A 564 32.70 14.39 3.97
N PHE A 565 32.24 14.25 2.73
CA PHE A 565 31.00 13.53 2.44
C PHE A 565 31.11 12.00 2.58
N SER A 566 32.34 11.46 2.68
CA SER A 566 32.56 10.04 2.90
C SER A 566 32.12 9.55 4.29
N GLN A 567 32.02 10.46 5.26
CA GLN A 567 31.61 10.14 6.63
C GLN A 567 30.10 10.19 6.76
N ARG A 568 29.49 9.20 7.41
CA ARG A 568 28.06 9.14 7.73
C ARG A 568 27.85 8.92 9.22
N CYS A 569 26.63 9.25 9.71
CA CYS A 569 26.22 8.98 11.08
C CYS A 569 26.12 7.48 11.38
N SER A 570 26.18 7.13 12.68
CA SER A 570 25.89 5.80 13.19
C SER A 570 24.39 5.59 13.38
N TYR A 571 23.94 4.38 13.17
CA TYR A 571 22.58 3.91 13.47
C TYR A 571 22.65 2.79 14.53
N PRO A 572 22.76 3.10 15.84
CA PRO A 572 23.14 2.14 16.89
C PRO A 572 22.23 0.92 16.98
N LEU A 573 20.91 1.08 16.70
CA LEU A 573 19.97 -0.04 16.67
C LEU A 573 20.25 -0.98 15.49
N ALA A 574 20.47 -0.42 14.31
CA ALA A 574 20.82 -1.17 13.10
C ALA A 574 22.19 -1.85 13.20
N ASP A 575 23.17 -1.15 13.77
CA ASP A 575 24.54 -1.70 13.99
C ASP A 575 24.51 -2.87 14.99
N SER A 576 23.69 -2.75 16.04
CA SER A 576 23.47 -3.86 16.99
C SER A 576 22.80 -5.07 16.33
N LEU A 577 21.87 -4.86 15.38
CA LEU A 577 21.29 -5.94 14.58
C LEU A 577 22.31 -6.63 13.68
N SER A 578 23.12 -5.85 12.95
CA SER A 578 24.18 -6.40 12.08
C SER A 578 25.17 -7.26 12.87
N ALA A 579 25.48 -6.87 14.11
CA ALA A 579 26.32 -7.69 14.97
C ALA A 579 25.71 -9.06 15.32
N LEU A 580 24.37 -9.17 15.42
CA LEU A 580 23.68 -10.43 15.63
C LEU A 580 23.63 -11.33 14.38
N GLU A 581 23.70 -10.73 13.20
CA GLU A 581 23.67 -11.44 11.90
C GLU A 581 25.09 -11.70 11.34
N GLN A 582 26.14 -11.52 12.14
CA GLN A 582 27.52 -11.86 11.73
C GLN A 582 27.60 -13.33 11.35
N GLY A 583 28.09 -13.61 10.14
CA GLY A 583 28.15 -14.96 9.59
C GLY A 583 26.94 -15.41 8.77
N ALA A 584 25.87 -14.63 8.73
CA ALA A 584 24.69 -14.96 7.92
C ALA A 584 25.02 -15.18 6.42
N TRP A 585 26.04 -14.49 5.90
CA TRP A 585 26.52 -14.62 4.52
C TRP A 585 27.56 -15.73 4.32
N ALA A 586 28.04 -16.38 5.37
CA ALA A 586 29.12 -17.38 5.27
C ALA A 586 28.75 -18.64 4.46
N GLU A 587 27.46 -18.88 4.26
CA GLU A 587 26.91 -20.02 3.54
C GLU A 587 26.16 -19.60 2.25
N ALA A 588 26.51 -18.43 1.67
CA ALA A 588 25.98 -18.06 0.35
C ALA A 588 26.44 -19.10 -0.69
N ALA A 589 25.53 -19.55 -1.54
CA ALA A 589 25.80 -20.57 -2.54
C ALA A 589 26.83 -20.07 -3.55
N ASP A 590 27.99 -20.76 -3.63
CA ASP A 590 29.08 -20.44 -4.56
C ASP A 590 28.68 -20.65 -6.04
N SER A 591 27.63 -21.46 -6.32
CA SER A 591 27.11 -21.68 -7.67
C SER A 591 25.62 -21.92 -7.64
N VAL A 592 24.87 -21.07 -8.32
CA VAL A 592 23.42 -21.21 -8.51
C VAL A 592 23.16 -21.80 -9.89
N MET A 593 22.52 -22.96 -9.94
CA MET A 593 22.07 -23.54 -11.21
C MET A 593 20.67 -23.03 -11.54
N VAL A 594 20.55 -22.40 -12.72
CA VAL A 594 19.28 -21.94 -13.28
C VAL A 594 18.99 -22.73 -14.54
N THR A 595 17.77 -23.25 -14.67
CA THR A 595 17.34 -24.04 -15.83
C THR A 595 17.17 -23.17 -17.06
N GLU A 596 17.29 -23.77 -18.27
CA GLU A 596 16.98 -23.10 -19.52
C GLU A 596 15.53 -22.61 -19.57
N PRO A 597 15.28 -21.42 -20.17
CA PRO A 597 13.94 -20.88 -20.33
C PRO A 597 13.00 -21.79 -21.12
N LYS A 598 11.83 -22.07 -20.57
CA LYS A 598 10.78 -22.90 -21.20
C LYS A 598 9.50 -22.09 -21.37
N ARG A 599 8.69 -22.45 -22.37
CA ARG A 599 7.37 -21.87 -22.56
C ARG A 599 6.44 -22.25 -21.39
N TYR A 600 5.79 -21.26 -20.78
CA TYR A 600 4.73 -21.49 -19.80
C TYR A 600 3.37 -21.58 -20.50
N SER A 601 2.72 -22.74 -20.42
CA SER A 601 1.40 -22.96 -21.03
C SER A 601 0.28 -22.51 -20.10
N LYS A 602 -0.41 -21.42 -20.44
CA LYS A 602 -1.58 -20.92 -19.68
C LYS A 602 -2.66 -22.01 -19.49
N GLY A 603 -2.91 -22.85 -20.51
CA GLY A 603 -3.93 -23.89 -20.47
C GLY A 603 -3.60 -25.03 -19.51
N LEU A 604 -2.35 -25.53 -19.55
CA LEU A 604 -1.90 -26.61 -18.66
C LEU A 604 -1.85 -26.18 -17.19
N HIS A 605 -1.66 -24.89 -16.92
CA HIS A 605 -1.60 -24.34 -15.57
C HIS A 605 -2.87 -23.52 -15.20
N ALA A 606 -3.97 -23.71 -15.98
CA ALA A 606 -5.18 -22.94 -15.73
C ALA A 606 -5.84 -23.28 -14.39
N LEU A 607 -5.84 -24.56 -14.01
CA LEU A 607 -6.44 -25.02 -12.77
C LEU A 607 -5.37 -25.48 -11.78
N LYS A 608 -5.26 -24.80 -10.63
CA LYS A 608 -4.39 -25.18 -9.53
C LYS A 608 -5.20 -25.18 -8.24
N ILE A 609 -5.52 -26.39 -7.72
CA ILE A 609 -6.16 -26.54 -6.42
C ILE A 609 -5.09 -26.31 -5.35
N HIS A 610 -5.35 -25.42 -4.40
CA HIS A 610 -4.45 -25.09 -3.30
C HIS A 610 -5.01 -25.47 -1.92
N SER A 611 -6.35 -25.50 -1.76
CA SER A 611 -6.98 -25.84 -0.48
C SER A 611 -8.22 -26.67 -0.69
N TRP A 612 -8.55 -27.50 0.31
CA TRP A 612 -9.78 -28.31 0.37
C TRP A 612 -10.29 -28.35 1.80
N LEU A 613 -11.60 -28.43 1.97
CA LEU A 613 -12.25 -28.36 3.28
C LEU A 613 -13.30 -29.45 3.43
N PRO A 614 -13.44 -30.07 4.62
CA PRO A 614 -14.52 -31.05 4.94
C PRO A 614 -15.87 -30.35 5.23
N PHE A 615 -16.06 -29.12 4.74
CA PHE A 615 -17.27 -28.31 4.76
C PHE A 615 -17.29 -27.37 3.55
N TYR A 616 -18.48 -26.96 3.15
CA TYR A 616 -18.64 -26.05 2.02
C TYR A 616 -18.60 -24.60 2.52
N ILE A 617 -17.79 -23.77 1.86
CA ILE A 617 -17.76 -22.33 2.04
C ILE A 617 -17.94 -21.68 0.67
N ASP A 618 -18.89 -20.76 0.59
CA ASP A 618 -18.95 -19.80 -0.53
C ASP A 618 -18.17 -18.54 -0.15
N ALA A 619 -17.20 -18.17 -0.98
CA ALA A 619 -16.38 -16.99 -0.76
C ALA A 619 -17.22 -15.70 -0.70
N ASP A 620 -18.34 -15.64 -1.43
CA ASP A 620 -19.22 -14.47 -1.43
C ASP A 620 -20.10 -14.37 -0.18
N ASP A 621 -20.55 -15.51 0.38
CA ASP A 621 -21.30 -15.51 1.64
C ASP A 621 -20.50 -14.89 2.78
N VAL A 622 -19.18 -15.04 2.74
CA VAL A 622 -18.25 -14.46 3.73
C VAL A 622 -18.04 -12.98 3.54
N THR A 623 -18.01 -12.51 2.29
CA THR A 623 -17.84 -11.08 1.98
C THR A 623 -19.10 -10.25 2.24
N SER A 624 -20.26 -10.90 2.33
CA SER A 624 -21.59 -10.28 2.52
C SER A 624 -22.14 -10.43 3.94
N LEU A 625 -21.33 -10.85 4.92
CA LEU A 625 -21.74 -11.00 6.32
C LEU A 625 -22.36 -9.71 6.86
N SER A 626 -23.68 -9.65 6.82
CA SER A 626 -24.46 -8.71 7.61
C SER A 626 -25.19 -9.51 8.68
N LEU A 627 -25.06 -9.11 9.93
CA LEU A 627 -25.70 -9.76 11.07
C LEU A 627 -27.23 -9.67 11.08
N SER A 628 -27.84 -9.08 10.06
CA SER A 628 -29.30 -9.13 9.86
C SER A 628 -29.79 -10.52 9.35
N SER A 629 -28.86 -11.35 8.90
CA SER A 629 -29.13 -12.77 8.55
C SER A 629 -27.91 -13.60 8.94
N VAL A 630 -27.88 -14.12 10.16
CA VAL A 630 -26.85 -15.07 10.64
C VAL A 630 -27.01 -16.40 9.90
N THR A 631 -26.64 -16.45 8.64
CA THR A 631 -26.32 -17.70 7.97
C THR A 631 -24.85 -17.98 8.22
N LEU A 632 -24.56 -19.08 8.89
CA LEU A 632 -23.18 -19.54 8.99
C LEU A 632 -22.61 -19.66 7.58
N PRO A 633 -21.46 -19.01 7.28
CA PRO A 633 -20.84 -19.09 5.95
C PRO A 633 -20.37 -20.50 5.61
N ALA A 634 -20.24 -21.38 6.61
CA ALA A 634 -19.85 -22.77 6.45
C ALA A 634 -21.10 -23.66 6.49
N ARG A 635 -21.32 -24.44 5.43
CA ARG A 635 -22.38 -25.44 5.30
C ARG A 635 -21.80 -26.84 5.42
N LEU A 636 -22.55 -27.79 5.93
CA LEU A 636 -22.15 -29.20 5.92
C LEU A 636 -21.92 -29.68 4.47
N GLY A 637 -20.75 -30.29 4.21
CA GLY A 637 -20.36 -30.68 2.86
C GLY A 637 -18.85 -30.79 2.68
N ALA A 638 -18.38 -30.50 1.49
CA ALA A 638 -16.95 -30.40 1.18
C ALA A 638 -16.72 -29.41 0.05
N SER A 639 -15.60 -28.72 0.07
CA SER A 639 -15.23 -27.79 -1.01
C SER A 639 -13.74 -27.83 -1.34
N VAL A 640 -13.42 -27.45 -2.56
CA VAL A 640 -12.05 -27.19 -3.04
C VAL A 640 -11.94 -25.74 -3.48
N MET A 641 -10.78 -25.16 -3.25
CA MET A 641 -10.43 -23.81 -3.70
C MET A 641 -9.28 -23.91 -4.69
N PHE A 642 -9.37 -23.12 -5.74
CA PHE A 642 -8.37 -23.10 -6.79
C PHE A 642 -8.06 -21.67 -7.25
N GLN A 643 -6.80 -21.43 -7.55
CA GLN A 643 -6.32 -20.19 -8.14
C GLN A 643 -5.03 -20.47 -8.90
N ASN A 644 -4.96 -20.07 -10.16
CA ASN A 644 -3.74 -20.25 -10.93
C ASN A 644 -2.69 -19.16 -10.64
N GLU A 645 -1.46 -19.38 -11.08
CA GLU A 645 -0.33 -18.51 -10.79
C GLU A 645 -0.43 -17.13 -11.44
N LEU A 646 -1.12 -17.03 -12.57
CA LEU A 646 -1.32 -15.77 -13.29
C LEU A 646 -2.59 -15.01 -12.86
N ASN A 647 -3.29 -15.45 -11.81
CA ASN A 647 -4.55 -14.86 -11.34
C ASN A 647 -5.67 -14.80 -12.39
N THR A 648 -5.55 -15.55 -13.48
CA THR A 648 -6.56 -15.50 -14.54
C THR A 648 -7.77 -16.39 -14.27
N LEU A 649 -7.65 -17.39 -13.39
CA LEU A 649 -8.75 -18.25 -12.94
C LEU A 649 -8.66 -18.50 -11.44
N TYR A 650 -9.70 -18.16 -10.71
CA TYR A 650 -9.82 -18.44 -9.28
C TYR A 650 -11.28 -18.69 -8.88
N GLY A 651 -11.49 -19.45 -7.81
CA GLY A 651 -12.83 -19.78 -7.32
C GLY A 651 -12.87 -20.96 -6.38
N SER A 652 -14.09 -21.41 -6.10
CA SER A 652 -14.38 -22.58 -5.29
C SER A 652 -15.47 -23.46 -5.92
N ALA A 653 -15.42 -24.75 -5.63
CA ALA A 653 -16.47 -25.70 -6.00
C ALA A 653 -16.57 -26.79 -4.96
N GLY A 654 -17.75 -27.37 -4.80
CA GLY A 654 -17.94 -28.44 -3.82
C GLY A 654 -19.35 -28.96 -3.76
N PHE A 655 -19.64 -29.67 -2.69
CA PHE A 655 -20.96 -30.20 -2.39
C PHE A 655 -21.42 -29.66 -1.02
N ASN A 656 -22.67 -29.26 -0.93
CA ASN A 656 -23.33 -28.95 0.33
C ASN A 656 -24.77 -29.49 0.37
N PHE A 657 -25.27 -29.78 1.59
CA PHE A 657 -26.59 -30.33 1.79
C PHE A 657 -27.76 -29.34 1.61
N ALA A 658 -27.46 -28.08 1.28
CA ALA A 658 -28.48 -27.09 0.96
C ALA A 658 -28.72 -26.95 -0.55
N GLU A 659 -27.66 -27.05 -1.36
CA GLU A 659 -27.69 -26.70 -2.79
C GLU A 659 -27.19 -27.84 -3.71
N GLY A 660 -26.66 -28.93 -3.13
CA GLY A 660 -26.03 -30.00 -3.88
C GLY A 660 -24.60 -29.62 -4.33
N PHE A 661 -24.24 -30.01 -5.55
CA PHE A 661 -22.98 -29.54 -6.15
C PHE A 661 -23.12 -28.09 -6.54
N ALA A 662 -22.26 -27.25 -6.00
CA ALA A 662 -22.26 -25.81 -6.23
C ALA A 662 -20.83 -25.31 -6.49
N GLY A 663 -20.73 -24.20 -7.18
CA GLY A 663 -19.43 -23.55 -7.41
C GLY A 663 -19.58 -22.13 -7.94
N HIS A 664 -18.53 -21.35 -7.65
CA HIS A 664 -18.36 -20.01 -8.14
C HIS A 664 -16.91 -19.82 -8.57
N PHE A 665 -16.68 -19.27 -9.77
CA PHE A 665 -15.35 -18.93 -10.23
C PHE A 665 -15.34 -17.71 -11.15
N THR A 666 -14.22 -17.01 -11.15
CA THR A 666 -13.95 -15.87 -12.00
C THR A 666 -12.83 -16.20 -12.97
N TYR A 667 -13.04 -15.89 -14.25
CA TYR A 667 -12.02 -15.94 -15.27
C TYR A 667 -11.76 -14.54 -15.85
N SER A 668 -10.52 -14.06 -15.71
CA SER A 668 -10.08 -12.69 -16.08
C SER A 668 -8.96 -12.65 -17.12
N GLY A 669 -8.64 -13.80 -17.73
CA GLY A 669 -7.57 -13.93 -18.73
C GLY A 669 -7.90 -13.37 -20.13
N LEU A 670 -9.12 -12.85 -20.36
CA LEU A 670 -9.55 -12.20 -21.59
C LEU A 670 -9.89 -10.72 -21.32
N TYR A 671 -10.11 -9.94 -22.37
CA TYR A 671 -10.50 -8.54 -22.24
C TYR A 671 -11.76 -8.37 -21.38
N PRO A 672 -12.89 -9.09 -21.62
CA PRO A 672 -13.96 -9.21 -20.64
C PRO A 672 -13.58 -10.17 -19.50
N LYS A 673 -14.08 -9.89 -18.30
CA LYS A 673 -14.08 -10.81 -17.16
C LYS A 673 -15.36 -11.65 -17.19
N PHE A 674 -15.26 -12.89 -16.73
CA PHE A 674 -16.39 -13.82 -16.64
C PHE A 674 -16.51 -14.32 -15.21
N GLU A 675 -17.71 -14.23 -14.66
CA GLU A 675 -18.10 -14.85 -13.39
C GLU A 675 -19.12 -15.95 -13.69
N VAL A 676 -18.88 -17.13 -13.18
CA VAL A 676 -19.78 -18.30 -13.35
C VAL A 676 -20.18 -18.80 -11.97
N ARG A 677 -21.46 -18.95 -11.75
CA ARG A 677 -22.04 -19.56 -10.55
C ARG A 677 -23.00 -20.66 -10.94
N PHE A 678 -23.01 -21.75 -10.23
CA PHE A 678 -23.94 -22.86 -10.47
C PHE A 678 -24.25 -23.61 -9.18
N ALA A 679 -25.43 -24.23 -9.15
CA ALA A 679 -25.84 -25.22 -8.16
C ALA A 679 -26.71 -26.28 -8.82
N SER A 680 -26.50 -27.55 -8.45
CA SER A 680 -27.27 -28.68 -9.00
C SER A 680 -28.68 -28.77 -8.42
N GLY A 681 -28.92 -28.10 -7.27
CA GLY A 681 -30.15 -28.31 -6.51
C GLY A 681 -30.18 -29.65 -5.76
N LEU A 682 -31.05 -29.75 -4.75
CA LEU A 682 -31.34 -30.97 -3.95
C LEU A 682 -32.85 -31.21 -3.87
N GLY A 683 -33.44 -31.55 -5.01
CA GLY A 683 -34.85 -31.93 -5.07
C GLY A 683 -35.80 -30.85 -4.54
N SER A 684 -36.48 -31.15 -3.44
CA SER A 684 -37.45 -30.22 -2.80
C SER A 684 -36.79 -29.11 -1.98
N ILE A 685 -35.51 -29.24 -1.60
CA ILE A 685 -34.79 -28.29 -0.74
C ILE A 685 -34.34 -27.08 -1.57
N SER A 686 -33.77 -27.30 -2.74
CA SER A 686 -33.28 -26.24 -3.61
C SER A 686 -33.39 -26.60 -5.09
N ARG A 687 -33.53 -25.59 -5.94
CA ARG A 687 -33.63 -25.79 -7.39
C ARG A 687 -32.27 -25.57 -8.05
N PRO A 688 -31.99 -26.28 -9.17
CA PRO A 688 -30.76 -26.06 -9.93
C PRO A 688 -30.75 -24.67 -10.57
N TYR A 689 -29.58 -24.07 -10.65
CA TYR A 689 -29.35 -22.86 -11.44
C TYR A 689 -27.94 -22.79 -11.99
N ALA A 690 -27.75 -22.02 -13.03
CA ALA A 690 -26.46 -21.63 -13.54
C ALA A 690 -26.53 -20.18 -14.00
N SER A 691 -25.56 -19.36 -13.62
CA SER A 691 -25.44 -17.99 -14.08
C SER A 691 -24.05 -17.72 -14.67
N VAL A 692 -24.04 -16.97 -15.75
CA VAL A 692 -22.81 -16.45 -16.35
C VAL A 692 -22.98 -14.94 -16.45
N LYS A 693 -22.02 -14.21 -15.86
CA LYS A 693 -21.93 -12.75 -15.98
C LYS A 693 -20.62 -12.41 -16.67
N THR A 694 -20.67 -11.51 -17.60
CA THR A 694 -19.50 -10.92 -18.25
C THR A 694 -19.50 -9.41 -18.04
N TYR A 695 -18.31 -8.83 -17.85
CA TYR A 695 -18.14 -7.39 -17.72
C TYR A 695 -16.75 -6.92 -18.14
N VAL A 696 -16.66 -5.65 -18.52
CA VAL A 696 -15.41 -5.01 -18.91
C VAL A 696 -15.19 -3.79 -18.01
N PRO A 697 -14.26 -3.85 -17.01
CA PRO A 697 -13.93 -2.67 -16.21
C PRO A 697 -12.97 -1.77 -17.01
N VAL A 698 -13.48 -0.68 -17.58
CA VAL A 698 -12.66 0.32 -18.27
C VAL A 698 -12.29 1.42 -17.28
N ASN A 699 -11.00 1.52 -16.97
CA ASN A 699 -10.45 2.37 -15.91
C ASN A 699 -9.85 3.67 -16.48
N PHE A 700 -10.32 4.82 -15.99
CA PHE A 700 -9.86 6.16 -16.38
C PHE A 700 -9.30 6.95 -15.16
N THR A 701 -8.87 6.25 -14.11
CA THR A 701 -8.38 6.87 -12.87
C THR A 701 -7.20 7.79 -13.14
N SER A 702 -7.29 9.01 -12.65
CA SER A 702 -6.24 10.05 -12.69
C SER A 702 -6.56 11.17 -11.69
N ASP A 703 -5.58 12.00 -11.36
CA ASP A 703 -5.74 13.21 -10.53
C ASP A 703 -6.36 12.94 -9.15
N GLY A 704 -6.18 11.74 -8.57
CA GLY A 704 -6.80 11.36 -7.30
C GLY A 704 -8.29 11.00 -7.39
N TRP A 705 -8.83 10.87 -8.61
CA TRP A 705 -10.19 10.42 -8.86
C TRP A 705 -10.22 9.02 -9.44
N ARG A 706 -10.95 8.13 -8.80
CA ARG A 706 -11.30 6.81 -9.36
C ARG A 706 -12.43 6.97 -10.35
N ARG A 707 -12.15 6.64 -11.61
CA ARG A 707 -13.12 6.76 -12.72
C ARG A 707 -13.17 5.46 -13.49
N ALA A 708 -14.36 4.93 -13.71
CA ALA A 708 -14.53 3.75 -14.55
C ALA A 708 -15.89 3.73 -15.26
N VAL A 709 -15.93 3.00 -16.37
CA VAL A 709 -17.14 2.60 -17.09
C VAL A 709 -17.12 1.08 -17.19
N ILE A 710 -18.19 0.43 -16.73
CA ILE A 710 -18.28 -1.03 -16.60
C ILE A 710 -19.54 -1.53 -17.29
N PRO A 711 -19.52 -1.79 -18.62
CA PRO A 711 -20.58 -2.55 -19.27
C PRO A 711 -20.56 -3.99 -18.78
N SER A 712 -21.73 -4.56 -18.55
CA SER A 712 -21.93 -5.93 -18.09
C SER A 712 -23.15 -6.56 -18.75
N ALA A 713 -23.10 -7.89 -18.91
CA ALA A 713 -24.23 -8.71 -19.31
C ALA A 713 -24.25 -10.00 -18.49
N SER A 714 -25.42 -10.52 -18.18
CA SER A 714 -25.54 -11.79 -17.49
C SER A 714 -26.72 -12.60 -17.98
N VAL A 715 -26.60 -13.91 -17.83
CA VAL A 715 -27.67 -14.89 -18.11
C VAL A 715 -27.79 -15.79 -16.91
N LEU A 716 -29.00 -15.94 -16.39
CA LEU A 716 -29.36 -16.87 -15.33
C LEU A 716 -30.29 -17.93 -15.89
N PHE A 717 -29.89 -19.17 -15.86
CA PHE A 717 -30.71 -20.35 -16.19
C PHE A 717 -31.25 -20.96 -14.89
N SER A 718 -32.54 -21.22 -14.86
CA SER A 718 -33.23 -21.89 -13.77
C SER A 718 -34.40 -22.70 -14.30
N PRO A 719 -35.03 -23.61 -13.51
CA PRO A 719 -36.23 -24.30 -13.90
C PRO A 719 -37.41 -23.37 -14.23
N TYR A 720 -37.36 -22.13 -13.81
CA TYR A 720 -38.40 -21.13 -14.07
C TYR A 720 -38.18 -20.36 -15.38
N GLY A 721 -37.08 -20.68 -16.09
CA GLY A 721 -36.76 -20.06 -17.36
C GLY A 721 -35.35 -19.41 -17.37
N CYS A 722 -35.10 -18.64 -18.42
CA CYS A 722 -33.84 -17.92 -18.66
C CYS A 722 -34.09 -16.43 -18.43
N VAL A 723 -33.29 -15.82 -17.56
CA VAL A 723 -33.29 -14.39 -17.30
C VAL A 723 -32.00 -13.78 -17.85
N MET A 724 -32.12 -12.88 -18.79
CA MET A 724 -30.97 -12.11 -19.33
C MET A 724 -31.01 -10.71 -18.73
N SER A 725 -29.82 -10.16 -18.46
CA SER A 725 -29.68 -8.75 -18.08
C SER A 725 -28.45 -8.12 -18.71
N ALA A 726 -28.53 -6.84 -18.97
CA ALA A 726 -27.41 -6.01 -19.41
C ALA A 726 -27.46 -4.68 -18.66
N ALA A 727 -26.29 -4.17 -18.27
CA ALA A 727 -26.19 -2.90 -17.56
C ALA A 727 -24.88 -2.19 -17.91
N VAL A 728 -24.89 -0.87 -17.74
CA VAL A 728 -23.70 -0.05 -17.77
C VAL A 728 -23.64 0.74 -16.47
N ARG A 729 -22.53 0.60 -15.75
CA ARG A 729 -22.19 1.40 -14.57
C ARG A 729 -21.05 2.35 -14.92
N ALA A 730 -21.20 3.62 -14.54
CA ALA A 730 -20.15 4.62 -14.68
C ALA A 730 -20.02 5.41 -13.39
N TYR A 731 -18.78 5.76 -13.01
CA TYR A 731 -18.55 6.58 -11.82
C TYR A 731 -17.28 7.42 -11.92
N ALA A 732 -17.28 8.53 -11.17
CA ALA A 732 -16.14 9.36 -10.85
C ALA A 732 -16.21 9.73 -9.36
N ILE A 733 -15.28 9.24 -8.57
CA ILE A 733 -15.29 9.35 -7.10
C ILE A 733 -13.88 9.71 -6.63
N GLN A 734 -13.75 10.76 -5.82
CA GLN A 734 -12.48 11.13 -5.18
C GLN A 734 -12.00 10.02 -4.23
N ASN A 735 -10.69 9.90 -4.07
CA ASN A 735 -10.11 9.06 -3.03
C ASN A 735 -10.55 9.54 -1.64
N ILE A 736 -10.85 8.62 -0.75
CA ILE A 736 -11.33 8.92 0.60
C ILE A 736 -10.12 9.21 1.50
N PRO A 737 -10.04 10.40 2.13
CA PRO A 737 -9.05 10.67 3.17
C PRO A 737 -9.27 9.78 4.39
N SER A 738 -8.20 9.44 5.12
CA SER A 738 -8.25 8.43 6.19
C SER A 738 -9.15 8.79 7.39
N SER A 739 -9.41 10.08 7.62
CA SER A 739 -10.33 10.54 8.68
C SER A 739 -11.76 10.77 8.21
N CYS A 740 -12.08 10.48 6.94
CA CYS A 740 -13.41 10.63 6.35
C CYS A 740 -14.10 9.28 6.19
N ILE A 741 -15.41 9.23 6.40
CA ILE A 741 -16.23 8.03 6.19
C ILE A 741 -16.67 7.94 4.70
N TYR A 742 -17.00 9.08 4.10
CA TYR A 742 -17.40 9.18 2.70
C TYR A 742 -16.39 9.98 1.87
N PRO A 743 -16.31 9.73 0.55
CA PRO A 743 -15.61 10.62 -0.36
C PRO A 743 -16.16 12.04 -0.25
N ARG A 744 -15.32 13.03 -0.42
CA ARG A 744 -15.76 14.44 -0.39
C ARG A 744 -16.62 14.79 -1.60
N TRP A 745 -16.22 14.28 -2.79
CA TRP A 745 -16.98 14.41 -4.02
C TRP A 745 -17.06 13.09 -4.75
N GLY A 746 -18.18 12.83 -5.35
CA GLY A 746 -18.37 11.65 -6.19
C GLY A 746 -19.72 11.59 -6.82
N ILE A 747 -19.78 11.00 -8.01
CA ILE A 747 -21.01 10.68 -8.71
C ILE A 747 -20.86 9.33 -9.40
N GLY A 748 -21.91 8.54 -9.39
CA GLY A 748 -21.99 7.32 -10.16
C GLY A 748 -23.42 7.04 -10.60
N ALA A 749 -23.52 6.36 -11.73
CA ALA A 749 -24.81 5.93 -12.28
C ALA A 749 -24.71 4.50 -12.79
N GLU A 750 -25.78 3.76 -12.68
CA GLU A 750 -25.98 2.46 -13.32
C GLU A 750 -27.34 2.46 -14.01
N ALA A 751 -27.38 2.00 -15.25
CA ALA A 751 -28.62 1.77 -15.97
C ALA A 751 -28.59 0.37 -16.58
N GLY A 752 -29.70 -0.36 -16.50
CA GLY A 752 -29.76 -1.73 -16.97
C GLY A 752 -31.15 -2.17 -17.38
N VAL A 753 -31.17 -3.26 -18.14
CA VAL A 753 -32.36 -3.96 -18.58
C VAL A 753 -32.29 -5.42 -18.15
N ARG A 754 -33.43 -5.98 -17.80
CA ARG A 754 -33.61 -7.41 -17.52
C ARG A 754 -34.69 -7.97 -18.42
N SER A 755 -34.62 -9.26 -18.76
CA SER A 755 -35.63 -9.91 -19.59
C SER A 755 -37.04 -9.70 -19.00
N GLY A 756 -38.02 -9.42 -19.86
CA GLY A 756 -39.37 -8.95 -19.47
C GLY A 756 -39.52 -7.43 -19.50
N ALA A 757 -38.58 -6.71 -20.14
CA ALA A 757 -38.54 -5.25 -20.26
C ALA A 757 -38.39 -4.48 -18.94
N TYR A 758 -37.82 -5.08 -17.94
CA TYR A 758 -37.48 -4.42 -16.66
C TYR A 758 -36.30 -3.46 -16.86
N LEU A 759 -36.61 -2.19 -17.01
CA LEU A 759 -35.59 -1.12 -17.04
C LEU A 759 -35.39 -0.58 -15.63
N TYR A 760 -34.17 -0.49 -15.18
CA TYR A 760 -33.83 0.13 -13.90
C TYR A 760 -32.69 1.14 -14.06
N GLY A 761 -32.65 2.09 -13.11
CA GLY A 761 -31.63 3.09 -13.00
C GLY A 761 -31.25 3.32 -11.54
N LEU A 762 -29.96 3.48 -11.29
CA LEU A 762 -29.39 3.86 -9.99
C LEU A 762 -28.49 5.09 -10.21
N LEU A 763 -28.74 6.14 -9.46
CA LEU A 763 -27.86 7.31 -9.36
C LEU A 763 -27.40 7.45 -7.92
N TYR A 764 -26.12 7.64 -7.70
CA TYR A 764 -25.59 7.91 -6.38
C TYR A 764 -24.50 8.99 -6.42
N GLY A 765 -24.35 9.68 -5.30
CA GLY A 765 -23.38 10.77 -5.21
C GLY A 765 -22.93 11.01 -3.78
N TYR A 766 -21.80 11.69 -3.69
CA TYR A 766 -21.18 12.12 -2.44
C TYR A 766 -20.93 13.62 -2.49
N LEU A 767 -21.19 14.31 -1.39
CA LEU A 767 -21.00 15.73 -1.25
C LEU A 767 -20.29 16.02 0.08
N PRO A 768 -19.49 17.10 0.17
CA PRO A 768 -18.86 17.51 1.41
C PRO A 768 -19.92 17.84 2.47
N GLY A 769 -19.59 17.52 3.73
CA GLY A 769 -20.41 17.91 4.88
C GLY A 769 -20.07 19.30 5.39
N PHE A 770 -20.64 19.62 6.56
CA PHE A 770 -20.41 20.91 7.23
C PHE A 770 -19.01 21.07 7.83
N TYR A 771 -18.31 19.96 8.08
CA TYR A 771 -16.92 19.90 8.51
C TYR A 771 -16.10 19.05 7.55
N GLU A 772 -14.79 19.20 7.58
CA GLU A 772 -13.88 18.54 6.61
C GLU A 772 -13.99 17.01 6.60
N THR A 773 -14.20 16.39 7.78
CA THR A 773 -14.33 14.95 7.94
C THR A 773 -15.75 14.40 7.69
N HIS A 774 -16.72 15.30 7.54
CA HIS A 774 -18.12 14.94 7.34
C HIS A 774 -18.48 14.84 5.85
N GLY A 775 -19.49 14.04 5.52
CA GLY A 775 -19.95 13.87 4.14
C GLY A 775 -21.41 13.42 4.03
N PHE A 776 -22.02 13.80 2.92
CA PHE A 776 -23.32 13.30 2.50
C PHE A 776 -23.15 12.16 1.51
N SER A 777 -24.04 11.17 1.58
CA SER A 777 -24.30 10.20 0.52
C SER A 777 -25.75 10.31 0.09
N VAL A 778 -25.95 10.38 -1.21
CA VAL A 778 -27.29 10.45 -1.84
C VAL A 778 -27.42 9.29 -2.80
N GLN A 779 -28.56 8.61 -2.78
CA GLN A 779 -28.86 7.51 -3.68
C GLN A 779 -30.29 7.61 -4.19
N LEU A 780 -30.47 7.42 -5.49
CA LEU A 780 -31.75 7.39 -6.16
C LEU A 780 -31.83 6.10 -6.99
N TYR A 781 -32.92 5.37 -6.85
CA TYR A 781 -33.17 4.15 -7.60
C TYR A 781 -34.56 4.22 -8.22
N TYR A 782 -34.71 3.73 -9.43
CA TYR A 782 -36.00 3.59 -10.13
C TYR A 782 -36.02 2.31 -10.95
N GLU A 783 -37.15 1.62 -10.93
CA GLU A 783 -37.45 0.44 -11.76
C GLU A 783 -38.81 0.60 -12.44
N ALA A 784 -38.83 0.56 -13.78
CA ALA A 784 -39.97 0.97 -14.58
C ALA A 784 -41.17 0.00 -14.55
N VAL A 785 -40.92 -1.32 -14.46
CA VAL A 785 -42.00 -2.32 -14.52
C VAL A 785 -42.73 -2.47 -13.19
N SER A 786 -42.00 -2.59 -12.10
CA SER A 786 -42.57 -2.62 -10.76
C SER A 786 -43.00 -1.23 -10.29
N ARG A 787 -42.73 -0.18 -11.09
CA ARG A 787 -42.87 1.22 -10.69
C ARG A 787 -42.37 1.48 -9.29
N SER A 788 -41.27 0.85 -8.95
CA SER A 788 -40.62 1.05 -7.66
C SER A 788 -39.56 2.15 -7.75
N ALA A 789 -39.54 3.01 -6.75
CA ALA A 789 -38.60 4.09 -6.64
C ALA A 789 -38.10 4.19 -5.21
N SER A 790 -36.81 4.49 -5.04
CA SER A 790 -36.29 4.85 -3.72
C SER A 790 -35.34 6.04 -3.80
N ALA A 791 -35.37 6.86 -2.76
CA ALA A 791 -34.43 7.94 -2.54
C ALA A 791 -33.85 7.79 -1.13
N ALA A 792 -32.56 7.89 -0.98
CA ALA A 792 -31.91 7.83 0.32
C ALA A 792 -30.86 8.93 0.45
N VAL A 793 -30.79 9.52 1.63
CA VAL A 793 -29.77 10.49 2.02
C VAL A 793 -29.20 10.07 3.37
N SER A 794 -27.91 10.06 3.51
CA SER A 794 -27.24 9.86 4.79
C SER A 794 -26.14 10.91 5.00
N TYR A 795 -25.89 11.23 6.24
CA TYR A 795 -24.86 12.17 6.67
C TYR A 795 -23.92 11.48 7.63
N ALA A 796 -22.70 11.24 7.20
CA ALA A 796 -21.70 10.54 7.99
C ALA A 796 -20.83 11.54 8.74
N MET A 797 -20.62 11.29 10.05
CA MET A 797 -19.76 12.09 10.90
C MET A 797 -19.02 11.24 11.92
N PRO A 798 -17.68 11.31 11.98
CA PRO A 798 -16.91 10.84 13.13
C PRO A 798 -17.16 11.80 14.29
N VAL A 799 -17.72 11.32 15.42
CA VAL A 799 -18.23 12.21 16.48
C VAL A 799 -17.34 12.32 17.69
N LEU A 800 -16.63 11.28 18.08
CA LEU A 800 -15.80 11.26 19.29
C LEU A 800 -14.49 10.51 19.03
N PRO A 801 -13.40 11.22 18.72
CA PRO A 801 -12.07 10.59 18.68
C PRO A 801 -11.58 10.36 20.11
N VAL A 802 -11.61 9.11 20.59
CA VAL A 802 -11.31 8.78 21.99
C VAL A 802 -9.95 8.14 22.21
N ASP A 803 -9.43 7.44 21.21
CA ASP A 803 -8.13 6.73 21.27
C ASP A 803 -7.93 5.96 22.59
N TRP A 804 -8.96 5.21 22.99
CA TRP A 804 -9.02 4.57 24.30
C TRP A 804 -8.34 3.21 24.27
N ASP A 805 -7.27 3.07 25.06
CA ASP A 805 -6.39 1.90 25.10
C ASP A 805 -6.39 1.15 26.44
N ALA A 806 -7.28 1.53 27.40
CA ALA A 806 -7.29 0.95 28.74
C ALA A 806 -7.53 -0.58 28.78
N LEU A 807 -8.19 -1.15 27.76
CA LEU A 807 -8.40 -2.59 27.63
C LEU A 807 -7.43 -3.26 26.65
N SER A 808 -6.40 -2.56 26.19
CA SER A 808 -5.37 -3.15 25.32
C SER A 808 -4.65 -4.30 26.07
N PRO A 809 -4.36 -5.44 25.40
CA PRO A 809 -4.50 -5.71 23.97
C PRO A 809 -5.86 -6.31 23.54
N LEU A 810 -6.89 -6.31 24.37
CA LEU A 810 -8.18 -6.95 24.05
C LEU A 810 -9.04 -6.10 23.11
N VAL A 811 -9.07 -4.80 23.34
CA VAL A 811 -9.80 -3.84 22.50
C VAL A 811 -9.16 -2.46 22.57
N TYR A 812 -9.13 -1.80 21.41
CA TYR A 812 -8.76 -0.40 21.26
C TYR A 812 -9.94 0.34 20.62
N VAL A 813 -10.46 1.37 21.25
CA VAL A 813 -11.55 2.17 20.68
C VAL A 813 -10.96 3.43 20.07
N LYS A 814 -10.97 3.50 18.71
CA LYS A 814 -10.43 4.60 17.95
C LYS A 814 -11.32 5.84 18.03
N ASN A 815 -12.57 5.69 17.63
CA ASN A 815 -13.58 6.75 17.58
C ASN A 815 -14.99 6.16 17.57
N PHE A 816 -15.99 7.05 17.68
CA PHE A 816 -17.39 6.73 17.40
C PHE A 816 -17.83 7.43 16.11
N GLU A 817 -18.79 6.83 15.45
CA GLU A 817 -19.40 7.32 14.22
C GLU A 817 -20.91 7.44 14.38
N LEU A 818 -21.48 8.51 13.86
CA LEU A 818 -22.91 8.73 13.80
C LEU A 818 -23.33 8.98 12.35
N ILE A 819 -24.28 8.19 11.87
CA ILE A 819 -24.79 8.30 10.50
C ILE A 819 -26.32 8.40 10.54
N PRO A 820 -26.91 9.59 10.74
CA PRO A 820 -28.32 9.82 10.51
C PRO A 820 -28.66 9.61 9.03
N PHE A 821 -29.84 9.08 8.76
CA PHE A 821 -30.29 8.81 7.40
C PHE A 821 -31.79 9.00 7.27
N TRP A 822 -32.23 9.31 6.06
CA TRP A 822 -33.59 9.29 5.61
C TRP A 822 -33.67 8.53 4.30
N SER A 823 -34.73 7.73 4.13
CA SER A 823 -35.08 7.14 2.85
C SER A 823 -36.60 7.21 2.58
N PHE A 824 -36.92 7.39 1.32
CA PHE A 824 -38.24 7.26 0.77
C PHE A 824 -38.31 6.02 -0.11
N ASN A 825 -39.35 5.23 0.00
CA ASN A 825 -39.58 4.06 -0.84
C ASN A 825 -41.02 4.10 -1.37
N HIS A 826 -41.12 3.88 -2.66
CA HIS A 826 -42.36 3.74 -3.42
C HIS A 826 -42.39 2.37 -4.10
N SER A 827 -43.48 1.64 -4.01
CA SER A 827 -43.64 0.33 -4.67
C SER A 827 -45.10 0.03 -4.95
N GLU A 828 -45.46 -0.16 -6.20
CA GLU A 828 -46.80 -0.58 -6.65
C GLU A 828 -47.00 -2.11 -6.64
N GLY A 829 -45.94 -2.89 -6.54
CA GLY A 829 -45.97 -4.34 -6.82
C GLY A 829 -46.02 -5.29 -5.63
N LEU A 830 -46.00 -4.81 -4.39
CA LEU A 830 -45.94 -5.66 -3.18
C LEU A 830 -47.24 -5.50 -2.34
N PRO A 831 -48.13 -6.50 -2.34
CA PRO A 831 -49.46 -6.39 -1.72
C PRO A 831 -49.43 -6.24 -0.19
N PHE A 832 -48.30 -6.44 0.47
CA PHE A 832 -48.14 -6.37 1.94
C PHE A 832 -47.41 -5.12 2.42
N LEU A 833 -46.97 -4.23 1.50
CA LEU A 833 -46.30 -2.98 1.85
C LEU A 833 -47.16 -1.79 1.44
N PRO A 834 -47.16 -0.70 2.24
CA PRO A 834 -47.80 0.55 1.80
C PRO A 834 -47.14 1.08 0.54
N LEU A 835 -47.93 1.70 -0.34
CA LEU A 835 -47.46 2.28 -1.59
C LEU A 835 -46.29 3.24 -1.40
N ASN A 836 -46.31 3.99 -0.30
CA ASN A 836 -45.29 4.94 0.06
C ASN A 836 -44.93 4.81 1.55
N TYR A 837 -43.69 4.74 1.86
CA TYR A 837 -43.21 4.84 3.24
C TYR A 837 -41.88 5.55 3.33
N HIS A 838 -41.68 6.25 4.43
CA HIS A 838 -40.42 6.88 4.77
C HIS A 838 -39.75 6.10 5.89
N THR A 839 -38.43 6.06 5.84
CA THR A 839 -37.63 5.54 6.95
C THR A 839 -36.68 6.64 7.42
N VAL A 840 -36.74 6.94 8.71
CA VAL A 840 -35.82 7.89 9.35
C VAL A 840 -35.08 7.15 10.45
N GLY A 841 -33.80 7.39 10.58
CA GLY A 841 -33.01 6.70 11.60
C GLY A 841 -31.60 7.21 11.74
N ALA A 842 -30.84 6.53 12.59
CA ALA A 842 -29.42 6.76 12.72
C ALA A 842 -28.69 5.46 13.07
N SER A 843 -27.49 5.32 12.55
CA SER A 843 -26.51 4.31 12.99
C SER A 843 -25.50 4.97 13.93
N PHE A 844 -25.24 4.33 15.04
CA PHE A 844 -24.17 4.74 15.98
C PHE A 844 -23.26 3.54 16.17
N SER A 845 -21.97 3.68 15.83
CA SER A 845 -20.98 2.62 15.89
C SER A 845 -19.68 3.08 16.53
N ALA A 846 -19.01 2.16 17.21
CA ALA A 846 -17.63 2.31 17.65
C ALA A 846 -16.70 1.70 16.60
N VAL A 847 -15.63 2.39 16.27
CA VAL A 847 -14.52 1.86 15.46
C VAL A 847 -13.51 1.25 16.41
N LEU A 848 -13.34 -0.07 16.32
CA LEU A 848 -12.49 -0.87 17.18
C LEU A 848 -11.25 -1.29 16.40
N GLY A 849 -10.11 -0.70 16.72
CA GLY A 849 -8.83 -0.97 16.06
C GLY A 849 -8.16 -2.27 16.49
N ASN A 850 -8.63 -2.90 17.56
CA ASN A 850 -8.11 -4.17 18.06
C ASN A 850 -9.22 -4.91 18.81
N PHE A 851 -10.01 -5.66 18.07
CA PHE A 851 -11.03 -6.50 18.65
C PHE A 851 -10.58 -7.96 18.56
N TRP A 852 -10.26 -8.56 19.70
CA TRP A 852 -9.69 -9.92 19.79
C TRP A 852 -8.40 -10.09 18.99
N LEU A 853 -7.56 -9.04 18.90
CA LEU A 853 -6.30 -9.02 18.12
C LEU A 853 -6.50 -9.22 16.60
N ILE A 854 -7.69 -8.94 16.08
CA ILE A 854 -7.92 -8.85 14.64
C ILE A 854 -7.24 -7.57 14.14
N PRO A 855 -6.38 -7.64 13.11
CA PRO A 855 -5.55 -6.51 12.66
C PRO A 855 -6.30 -5.44 11.85
N TYR A 856 -7.62 -5.56 11.73
CA TYR A 856 -8.49 -4.68 10.95
C TYR A 856 -9.39 -3.85 11.84
N ASP A 857 -9.79 -2.68 11.37
CA ASP A 857 -10.80 -1.87 12.05
C ASP A 857 -12.18 -2.53 11.93
N ILE A 858 -12.86 -2.65 13.06
CA ILE A 858 -14.19 -3.23 13.15
C ILE A 858 -15.17 -2.15 13.60
N HIS A 859 -16.20 -1.92 12.79
CA HIS A 859 -17.30 -1.05 13.15
C HIS A 859 -18.39 -1.86 13.82
N LEU A 860 -18.59 -1.64 15.11
CA LEU A 860 -19.60 -2.34 15.90
C LEU A 860 -20.59 -1.33 16.50
N GLY A 861 -21.87 -1.48 16.20
CA GLY A 861 -22.85 -0.51 16.65
C GLY A 861 -24.30 -0.95 16.50
N LEU A 862 -25.18 0.00 16.67
CA LEU A 862 -26.62 -0.17 16.55
C LEU A 862 -27.17 0.81 15.54
N ARG A 863 -28.11 0.33 14.72
CA ARG A 863 -28.92 1.14 13.83
C ARG A 863 -30.36 1.11 14.27
N TYR A 864 -30.86 2.27 14.72
CA TYR A 864 -32.28 2.48 15.00
C TYR A 864 -32.94 3.12 13.78
N TYR A 865 -34.15 2.68 13.46
CA TYR A 865 -34.95 3.27 12.39
C TYR A 865 -36.44 3.26 12.75
N TRP A 866 -37.14 4.26 12.24
CA TRP A 866 -38.56 4.42 12.29
C TRP A 866 -39.11 4.48 10.85
N LYS A 867 -40.01 3.53 10.54
CA LYS A 867 -40.71 3.46 9.25
C LYS A 867 -42.08 4.14 9.39
N ILE A 868 -42.21 5.32 8.85
CA ILE A 868 -43.43 6.10 8.87
C ILE A 868 -44.42 5.43 7.88
N ASN A 869 -45.67 5.30 8.26
CA ASN A 869 -46.76 4.63 7.53
C ASN A 869 -46.67 3.10 7.50
N MET A 870 -46.07 2.47 8.52
CA MET A 870 -46.01 1.00 8.63
C MET A 870 -46.62 0.55 9.95
N GLU A 871 -47.20 -0.67 10.00
CA GLU A 871 -47.78 -1.26 11.20
C GLU A 871 -46.78 -1.51 12.32
N ASN A 872 -45.57 -1.91 11.97
CA ASN A 872 -44.43 -2.05 12.90
C ASN A 872 -43.38 -0.99 12.59
N PRO A 873 -43.57 0.26 13.11
CA PRO A 873 -42.78 1.40 12.61
C PRO A 873 -41.32 1.41 13.10
N HIS A 874 -41.05 0.78 14.23
CA HIS A 874 -39.71 0.84 14.84
C HIS A 874 -38.90 -0.42 14.58
N GLY A 875 -37.59 -0.26 14.39
CA GLY A 875 -36.67 -1.37 14.30
C GLY A 875 -35.30 -1.02 14.84
N LEU A 876 -34.63 -2.03 15.38
CA LEU A 876 -33.27 -1.96 15.85
C LEU A 876 -32.49 -3.07 15.15
N SER A 877 -31.36 -2.75 14.56
CA SER A 877 -30.45 -3.72 13.97
C SER A 877 -29.04 -3.50 14.45
N LEU A 878 -28.26 -4.57 14.51
CA LEU A 878 -26.82 -4.50 14.78
C LEU A 878 -26.11 -4.03 13.50
N VAL A 879 -25.10 -3.17 13.69
CA VAL A 879 -24.15 -2.78 12.64
C VAL A 879 -22.84 -3.51 12.95
N LEU A 880 -22.38 -4.31 12.01
CA LEU A 880 -21.05 -4.91 12.04
C LEU A 880 -20.44 -4.82 10.64
N SER A 881 -19.31 -4.14 10.53
CA SER A 881 -18.50 -4.17 9.33
C SER A 881 -17.02 -4.26 9.70
N VAL A 882 -16.22 -4.73 8.78
CA VAL A 882 -14.77 -4.87 8.95
C VAL A 882 -14.12 -4.16 7.75
N ASP A 883 -13.20 -3.25 8.03
CA ASP A 883 -12.36 -2.64 7.01
C ASP A 883 -11.19 -3.57 6.69
N ILE A 884 -11.21 -4.19 5.50
CA ILE A 884 -10.19 -5.17 5.08
C ILE A 884 -9.37 -4.57 3.92
#